data_a03efd30cb314db4201fec59f7c92ab3
#
_entry.id   a03efd30cb314db4201fec59f7c92ab3
#
_cell.length_a   1.000
_cell.length_b   1.000
_cell.length_c   1.000
_cell.angle_alpha   90.00
_cell.angle_beta   90.00
_cell.angle_gamma   90.00
#
_symmetry.space_group_name_H-M   'P 1'
#
loop_
_entity.id
_entity.type
_entity.pdbx_description
1 polymer ?
#
loop_
_entity_poly.entity_id
_entity_poly.type
_entity_poly.pdbx_seq_one_letter_code
_entity_poly.pdbx_strand_id
1 'polypeptide(L)'
;MSTPKPLLWPIPQEVTFRGDALTLSEAAIVVPAGAREADLAPARLLADMLADDFGIVVPVVQGAAPEGRKPIQIRIAGRRGAGRTPRNLPGEEGYLLTVTGDGAALVGRDARGAQHGVATLLQLAARRGEDVVLRGAEIRDWPYKPVRMVHLYLPGAEHLSYARRYLRDFLVRYKFNGLFVELGGGVRLPDRPEIAQGWRRFVQELRAIGDTGPIYGEHCPLGPGRRFAASVHTHLADGLYIEPDDLTRLGDLARGYQLEFVPEIQSLSHAYYLANVYRDIAELPEADFPDTYCPCNPRSYEILFDVMSAYIGLTKCRSVHIGHDEWRAAGLCPKCRERDTGELFGEDVVKIASWLSERGLGAWMWGDHLVPGHNARGRSHKGQVWYDHPDTMKAAEIVARGAPQITILNWSWYLGAEDGDRVFADLGFKQIFGNFDGRRFPEWPSRSAREGVLGAGISSWCALEDFELGMIHYPDALWSANLLWSKHWPAQGEADEAVGRLLPKLRDRMRWNWEKPRLWSEAVSPRRKQIICIEQACNAALKSEGWDLSGVRTGDHEYDGMPYQIVDNGGNAAVVVQRLQKAESEFPHQSGPIPIGGEYASLIFWQVATGKGGHPAHAGDGTNYPREAAELLGWYEIRYGDGLTRCAEIRYGENVGAWDAGHELLYHAREVPAGLRPDGQSLVIWGLEWTNPRPAVRIESVVLKGARALPETRAKGGSSDARPMLLGITAVEHPKWEDYRAGKEGKLPGFE
;
A
#
# COMPACT_ATOMS: atom_id res chain seq x y z
N MET A 1 -21.20 8.14 28.88
CA MET A 1 -20.75 7.06 28.02
C MET A 1 -19.21 7.04 28.04
N SER A 2 -18.56 5.89 28.27
CA SER A 2 -17.11 5.80 28.25
C SER A 2 -16.63 6.00 26.80
N THR A 3 -15.71 6.92 26.58
CA THR A 3 -15.10 7.13 25.26
C THR A 3 -14.50 5.78 24.80
N PRO A 4 -14.79 5.30 23.58
CA PRO A 4 -14.25 4.03 23.10
C PRO A 4 -12.73 4.03 23.16
N LYS A 5 -12.12 2.88 23.41
CA LYS A 5 -10.66 2.74 23.43
C LYS A 5 -10.10 3.09 22.05
N PRO A 6 -9.00 3.86 21.95
CA PRO A 6 -8.38 4.13 20.65
C PRO A 6 -7.87 2.83 20.03
N LEU A 7 -7.97 2.71 18.72
CA LEU A 7 -7.36 1.63 17.96
C LEU A 7 -5.87 1.95 17.79
N LEU A 8 -5.01 1.20 18.47
CA LEU A 8 -3.56 1.26 18.29
C LEU A 8 -3.13 0.12 17.36
N TRP A 9 -2.55 0.49 16.22
CA TRP A 9 -2.11 -0.47 15.20
C TRP A 9 -0.78 -0.05 14.56
N PRO A 10 0.25 -0.87 14.60
CA PRO A 10 0.35 -2.16 15.29
C PRO A 10 0.09 -2.06 16.80
N ILE A 11 -0.46 -3.16 17.38
CA ILE A 11 -0.75 -3.22 18.82
C ILE A 11 0.55 -3.13 19.63
N PRO A 12 0.69 -2.19 20.57
CA PRO A 12 1.88 -2.12 21.40
C PRO A 12 2.09 -3.37 22.25
N GLN A 13 3.35 -3.71 22.56
CA GLN A 13 3.69 -4.86 23.42
C GLN A 13 3.07 -4.72 24.82
N GLU A 14 3.10 -3.53 25.40
CA GLU A 14 2.51 -3.24 26.70
C GLU A 14 1.80 -1.88 26.63
N VAL A 15 0.52 -1.85 26.98
CA VAL A 15 -0.28 -0.62 27.06
C VAL A 15 -1.25 -0.63 28.22
N THR A 16 -1.27 0.49 28.96
CA THR A 16 -2.27 0.77 30.00
C THR A 16 -2.90 2.13 29.73
N PHE A 17 -4.20 2.15 29.46
CA PHE A 17 -4.91 3.42 29.25
C PHE A 17 -5.26 4.06 30.60
N ARG A 18 -5.19 5.40 30.61
CA ARG A 18 -5.54 6.24 31.76
C ARG A 18 -6.87 6.98 31.47
N GLY A 19 -7.47 7.52 32.53
CA GLY A 19 -8.73 8.26 32.41
C GLY A 19 -8.55 9.73 31.98
N ASP A 20 -7.34 10.27 32.11
CA ASP A 20 -6.99 11.65 31.78
C ASP A 20 -6.63 11.82 30.29
N ALA A 21 -6.51 13.07 29.83
CA ALA A 21 -6.10 13.42 28.48
C ALA A 21 -5.38 14.77 28.47
N LEU A 22 -4.41 14.93 27.57
CA LEU A 22 -3.67 16.17 27.33
C LEU A 22 -4.32 16.95 26.19
N THR A 23 -4.73 18.19 26.42
CA THR A 23 -5.22 19.09 25.38
C THR A 23 -4.06 19.68 24.59
N LEU A 24 -4.07 19.52 23.26
CA LEU A 24 -2.93 19.90 22.42
C LEU A 24 -2.84 21.40 22.15
N SER A 25 -3.95 22.15 22.22
CA SER A 25 -3.93 23.63 22.16
C SER A 25 -3.15 24.26 23.32
N GLU A 26 -3.00 23.55 24.45
CA GLU A 26 -2.25 23.97 25.66
C GLU A 26 -0.83 23.38 25.67
N ALA A 27 -0.39 22.65 24.66
CA ALA A 27 0.86 21.91 24.69
C ALA A 27 2.00 22.58 23.86
N ALA A 28 3.23 22.17 24.15
CA ALA A 28 4.40 22.40 23.30
C ALA A 28 5.25 21.14 23.23
N ILE A 29 5.78 20.83 22.05
CA ILE A 29 6.72 19.72 21.86
C ILE A 29 8.10 20.20 22.31
N VAL A 30 8.69 19.50 23.27
CA VAL A 30 9.93 19.88 23.91
C VAL A 30 11.00 18.85 23.63
N VAL A 31 12.14 19.29 23.12
CA VAL A 31 13.35 18.47 22.94
C VAL A 31 14.44 18.97 23.90
N PRO A 32 15.45 18.16 24.26
CA PRO A 32 16.50 18.56 25.16
C PRO A 32 17.26 19.82 24.69
N ALA A 33 17.67 20.67 25.63
CA ALA A 33 18.54 21.80 25.32
C ALA A 33 19.86 21.34 24.68
N GLY A 34 20.21 21.97 23.53
CA GLY A 34 21.39 21.62 22.75
C GLY A 34 21.28 20.31 21.97
N ALA A 35 20.07 19.83 21.74
CA ALA A 35 19.79 18.74 20.77
C ALA A 35 20.29 19.15 19.36
N ARG A 36 20.92 18.20 18.67
CA ARG A 36 21.40 18.44 17.30
C ARG A 36 20.23 18.39 16.33
N GLU A 37 20.41 18.93 15.14
CA GLU A 37 19.40 18.96 14.08
C GLU A 37 18.75 17.57 13.82
N ALA A 38 19.59 16.54 13.74
CA ALA A 38 19.11 15.17 13.55
C ALA A 38 18.28 14.62 14.72
N ASP A 39 18.46 15.16 15.94
CA ASP A 39 17.72 14.73 17.13
C ASP A 39 16.34 15.45 17.22
N LEU A 40 16.10 16.49 16.37
CA LEU A 40 14.82 17.21 16.25
C LEU A 40 13.82 16.49 15.33
N ALA A 41 14.30 15.60 14.48
CA ALA A 41 13.46 14.98 13.43
C ALA A 41 12.16 14.33 13.98
N PRO A 42 12.16 13.53 15.07
CA PRO A 42 10.91 12.98 15.61
C PRO A 42 9.93 14.05 16.12
N ALA A 43 10.44 15.15 16.70
CA ALA A 43 9.60 16.24 17.20
C ALA A 43 8.95 17.04 16.07
N ARG A 44 9.70 17.33 15.02
CA ARG A 44 9.16 17.97 13.81
C ARG A 44 8.14 17.07 13.11
N LEU A 45 8.46 15.77 13.00
CA LEU A 45 7.54 14.80 12.44
C LEU A 45 6.19 14.81 13.17
N LEU A 46 6.21 14.84 14.52
CA LEU A 46 4.97 14.94 15.30
C LEU A 46 4.22 16.23 14.99
N ALA A 47 4.91 17.37 14.98
CA ALA A 47 4.28 18.67 14.71
C ALA A 47 3.66 18.71 13.30
N ASP A 48 4.40 18.26 12.28
CA ASP A 48 3.92 18.22 10.89
C ASP A 48 2.69 17.32 10.74
N MET A 49 2.75 16.10 11.33
CA MET A 49 1.64 15.16 11.22
C MET A 49 0.40 15.61 12.02
N LEU A 50 0.56 16.30 13.15
CA LEU A 50 -0.56 16.90 13.87
C LEU A 50 -1.20 18.06 13.09
N ALA A 51 -0.38 18.86 12.40
CA ALA A 51 -0.88 19.92 11.52
C ALA A 51 -1.66 19.33 10.34
N ASP A 52 -1.12 18.29 9.70
CA ASP A 52 -1.76 17.64 8.56
C ASP A 52 -3.03 16.87 8.96
N ASP A 53 -3.01 16.14 10.11
CA ASP A 53 -4.12 15.29 10.53
C ASP A 53 -5.28 16.08 11.18
N PHE A 54 -4.96 17.14 11.91
CA PHE A 54 -5.92 17.83 12.76
C PHE A 54 -6.01 19.33 12.51
N GLY A 55 -5.19 19.91 11.66
CA GLY A 55 -5.15 21.35 11.39
C GLY A 55 -4.64 22.18 12.57
N ILE A 56 -3.86 21.60 13.48
CA ILE A 56 -3.36 22.28 14.69
C ILE A 56 -1.86 22.47 14.63
N VAL A 57 -1.38 23.61 15.11
CA VAL A 57 0.04 23.91 15.21
C VAL A 57 0.48 23.78 16.66
N VAL A 58 1.32 22.79 16.95
CA VAL A 58 1.96 22.59 18.25
C VAL A 58 3.42 23.01 18.13
N PRO A 59 3.88 24.05 18.84
CA PRO A 59 5.24 24.57 18.67
C PRO A 59 6.30 23.57 19.15
N VAL A 60 7.42 23.49 18.42
CA VAL A 60 8.60 22.70 18.79
C VAL A 60 9.64 23.62 19.40
N VAL A 61 10.06 23.36 20.64
CA VAL A 61 11.03 24.16 21.38
C VAL A 61 12.16 23.32 21.98
N GLN A 62 13.32 23.94 22.19
CA GLN A 62 14.44 23.31 22.89
C GLN A 62 14.52 23.77 24.34
N GLY A 63 14.74 22.86 25.26
CA GLY A 63 14.94 23.13 26.68
C GLY A 63 13.66 22.99 27.52
N ALA A 64 12.96 24.08 27.79
CA ALA A 64 11.75 24.09 28.62
C ALA A 64 10.53 24.49 27.80
N ALA A 65 9.36 23.98 28.20
CA ALA A 65 8.10 24.46 27.64
C ALA A 65 7.89 25.95 27.97
N PRO A 66 7.28 26.73 27.07
CA PRO A 66 6.87 28.10 27.38
C PRO A 66 5.92 28.14 28.59
N GLU A 67 5.92 29.27 29.30
CA GLU A 67 5.03 29.48 30.41
C GLU A 67 3.56 29.24 29.99
N GLY A 68 2.82 28.51 30.82
CA GLY A 68 1.41 28.17 30.59
C GLY A 68 1.23 27.00 29.59
N ARG A 69 2.27 26.45 29.00
CA ARG A 69 2.17 25.29 28.09
C ARG A 69 2.63 23.99 28.73
N LYS A 70 1.87 22.93 28.52
CA LYS A 70 2.17 21.58 28.97
C LYS A 70 3.18 20.90 28.03
N PRO A 71 4.24 20.25 28.56
CA PRO A 71 5.29 19.68 27.72
C PRO A 71 4.89 18.34 27.09
N ILE A 72 5.17 18.17 25.80
CA ILE A 72 5.31 16.88 25.14
C ILE A 72 6.80 16.64 24.94
N GLN A 73 7.44 15.99 25.90
CA GLN A 73 8.88 15.77 25.89
C GLN A 73 9.24 14.63 24.93
N ILE A 74 10.12 14.87 23.95
CA ILE A 74 10.67 13.85 23.05
C ILE A 74 12.18 13.81 23.19
N ARG A 75 12.73 12.64 23.56
CA ARG A 75 14.17 12.46 23.75
C ARG A 75 14.63 11.09 23.25
N ILE A 76 15.89 11.05 22.81
CA ILE A 76 16.56 9.84 22.33
C ILE A 76 17.60 9.47 23.39
N ALA A 77 17.56 8.23 23.89
CA ALA A 77 18.50 7.77 24.93
C ALA A 77 19.96 7.89 24.49
N GLY A 78 20.86 8.27 25.42
CA GLY A 78 22.27 8.44 25.14
C GLY A 78 22.65 9.69 24.34
N ARG A 79 21.69 10.52 23.93
CA ARG A 79 21.96 11.82 23.29
C ARG A 79 22.18 12.93 24.31
N ARG A 80 22.85 14.02 23.86
CA ARG A 80 23.12 15.19 24.71
C ARG A 80 21.82 15.77 25.27
N GLY A 81 21.77 16.01 26.57
CA GLY A 81 20.62 16.57 27.27
C GLY A 81 19.48 15.61 27.51
N ALA A 82 19.54 14.35 27.04
CA ALA A 82 18.48 13.36 27.19
C ALA A 82 18.30 12.85 28.64
N GLY A 83 19.21 13.20 29.56
CA GLY A 83 19.19 12.71 30.92
C GLY A 83 19.52 11.22 31.04
N ARG A 84 19.24 10.65 32.21
CA ARG A 84 19.52 9.22 32.45
C ARG A 84 18.59 8.34 31.63
N THR A 85 19.15 7.30 30.98
CA THR A 85 18.38 6.28 30.27
C THR A 85 17.55 5.46 31.26
N PRO A 86 16.22 5.33 31.09
CA PRO A 86 15.38 4.49 31.93
C PRO A 86 15.84 3.04 31.91
N ARG A 87 15.82 2.37 33.06
CA ARG A 87 16.28 0.96 33.17
C ARG A 87 15.40 0.00 32.38
N ASN A 88 14.10 0.30 32.28
CA ASN A 88 13.10 -0.51 31.59
C ASN A 88 12.90 -0.13 30.11
N LEU A 89 13.75 0.76 29.57
CA LEU A 89 13.70 1.13 28.15
C LEU A 89 14.03 -0.11 27.29
N PRO A 90 13.15 -0.51 26.34
CA PRO A 90 13.39 -1.67 25.49
C PRO A 90 14.67 -1.56 24.64
N GLY A 91 15.00 -2.63 23.92
CA GLY A 91 16.12 -2.69 22.99
C GLY A 91 15.99 -1.78 21.77
N GLU A 92 16.72 -2.14 20.71
CA GLU A 92 16.73 -1.42 19.44
C GLU A 92 15.31 -1.12 18.93
N GLU A 93 15.13 0.08 18.36
CA GLU A 93 13.83 0.60 17.87
C GLU A 93 12.72 0.70 18.94
N GLY A 94 13.00 0.36 20.20
CA GLY A 94 12.01 0.43 21.27
C GLY A 94 11.84 1.82 21.88
N TYR A 95 10.73 2.02 22.59
CA TYR A 95 10.42 3.28 23.26
C TYR A 95 9.56 3.09 24.52
N LEU A 96 9.57 4.12 25.35
CA LEU A 96 8.64 4.35 26.45
C LEU A 96 7.84 5.60 26.15
N LEU A 97 6.53 5.56 26.37
CA LEU A 97 5.61 6.68 26.19
C LEU A 97 4.68 6.76 27.38
N THR A 98 4.61 7.92 28.00
CA THR A 98 3.60 8.25 29.04
C THR A 98 2.86 9.49 28.61
N VAL A 99 1.54 9.45 28.66
CA VAL A 99 0.64 10.60 28.44
C VAL A 99 -0.26 10.77 29.65
N THR A 100 -0.29 11.97 30.20
CA THR A 100 -1.15 12.39 31.31
C THR A 100 -1.85 13.69 30.99
N GLY A 101 -2.77 14.16 31.83
CA GLY A 101 -3.40 15.49 31.69
C GLY A 101 -2.42 16.67 31.79
N ASP A 102 -1.23 16.46 32.39
CA ASP A 102 -0.22 17.49 32.63
C ASP A 102 0.91 17.51 31.58
N GLY A 103 0.97 16.53 30.68
CA GLY A 103 1.98 16.45 29.65
C GLY A 103 2.20 15.05 29.13
N ALA A 104 3.16 14.92 28.22
CA ALA A 104 3.60 13.64 27.68
C ALA A 104 5.13 13.52 27.71
N ALA A 105 5.63 12.27 27.83
CA ALA A 105 7.05 11.95 27.77
C ALA A 105 7.29 10.73 26.88
N LEU A 106 8.06 10.93 25.80
CA LEU A 106 8.51 9.90 24.88
C LEU A 106 10.02 9.75 24.99
N VAL A 107 10.49 8.54 25.24
CA VAL A 107 11.90 8.19 25.25
C VAL A 107 12.14 7.05 24.26
N GLY A 108 12.78 7.33 23.13
CA GLY A 108 13.23 6.31 22.19
C GLY A 108 14.60 5.74 22.58
N ARG A 109 14.84 4.43 22.35
CA ARG A 109 16.15 3.80 22.48
C ARG A 109 17.16 4.46 21.52
N ASP A 110 16.69 4.74 20.33
CA ASP A 110 17.37 5.36 19.22
C ASP A 110 16.41 6.29 18.45
N ALA A 111 16.86 6.90 17.35
CA ALA A 111 16.03 7.82 16.56
C ALA A 111 14.80 7.12 15.97
N ARG A 112 14.94 5.86 15.54
CA ARG A 112 13.83 5.07 14.98
C ARG A 112 12.81 4.72 16.06
N GLY A 113 13.25 4.33 17.27
CA GLY A 113 12.38 4.10 18.41
C GLY A 113 11.59 5.38 18.82
N ALA A 114 12.22 6.55 18.77
CA ALA A 114 11.50 7.81 19.00
C ALA A 114 10.46 8.07 17.88
N GLN A 115 10.79 7.79 16.61
CA GLN A 115 9.87 7.90 15.49
C GLN A 115 8.66 6.96 15.63
N HIS A 116 8.88 5.71 16.04
CA HIS A 116 7.78 4.76 16.30
C HIS A 116 6.88 5.21 17.47
N GLY A 117 7.48 5.82 18.50
CA GLY A 117 6.71 6.44 19.57
C GLY A 117 5.85 7.62 19.10
N VAL A 118 6.34 8.43 18.17
CA VAL A 118 5.55 9.49 17.50
C VAL A 118 4.37 8.90 16.74
N ALA A 119 4.57 7.82 15.98
CA ALA A 119 3.48 7.14 15.29
C ALA A 119 2.38 6.66 16.26
N THR A 120 2.76 6.20 17.46
CA THR A 120 1.80 5.82 18.50
C THR A 120 1.13 7.03 19.15
N LEU A 121 1.85 8.13 19.42
CA LEU A 121 1.26 9.38 19.90
C LEU A 121 0.14 9.87 18.98
N LEU A 122 0.34 9.84 17.67
CA LEU A 122 -0.67 10.23 16.69
C LEU A 122 -1.92 9.36 16.74
N GLN A 123 -1.80 8.08 17.06
CA GLN A 123 -2.95 7.18 17.21
C GLN A 123 -3.70 7.42 18.55
N LEU A 124 -3.07 8.04 19.55
CA LEU A 124 -3.70 8.49 20.77
C LEU A 124 -4.42 9.83 20.60
N ALA A 125 -4.16 10.57 19.51
CA ALA A 125 -4.79 11.85 19.24
C ALA A 125 -6.22 11.68 18.72
N ALA A 126 -7.14 12.48 19.25
CA ALA A 126 -8.54 12.48 18.83
C ALA A 126 -9.16 13.86 19.00
N ARG A 127 -10.14 14.21 18.17
CA ARG A 127 -10.98 15.39 18.39
C ARG A 127 -11.94 15.19 19.55
N ARG A 128 -12.07 16.21 20.40
CA ARG A 128 -13.01 16.26 21.48
C ARG A 128 -13.68 17.64 21.50
N GLY A 129 -14.80 17.75 20.80
CA GLY A 129 -15.38 19.07 20.49
C GLY A 129 -14.48 19.83 19.52
N GLU A 130 -14.15 21.08 19.86
CA GLU A 130 -13.23 21.90 19.06
C GLU A 130 -11.75 21.59 19.33
N ASP A 131 -11.44 20.93 20.44
CA ASP A 131 -10.08 20.59 20.82
C ASP A 131 -9.60 19.28 20.20
N VAL A 132 -8.28 19.15 20.13
CA VAL A 132 -7.59 17.88 19.88
C VAL A 132 -6.89 17.47 21.16
N VAL A 133 -7.11 16.24 21.58
CA VAL A 133 -6.55 15.71 22.82
C VAL A 133 -5.71 14.47 22.57
N LEU A 134 -4.63 14.28 23.34
CA LEU A 134 -3.93 13.00 23.46
C LEU A 134 -4.53 12.22 24.62
N ARG A 135 -5.02 11.02 24.37
CA ARG A 135 -5.55 10.15 25.42
C ARG A 135 -4.43 9.67 26.34
N GLY A 136 -4.68 9.70 27.65
CA GLY A 136 -3.75 9.23 28.67
C GLY A 136 -3.43 7.76 28.52
N ALA A 137 -2.13 7.43 28.54
CA ALA A 137 -1.64 6.07 28.41
C ALA A 137 -0.22 5.92 28.96
N GLU A 138 0.12 4.71 29.38
CA GLU A 138 1.48 4.26 29.62
C GLU A 138 1.78 3.11 28.66
N ILE A 139 2.83 3.27 27.84
CA ILE A 139 3.18 2.34 26.78
C ILE A 139 4.66 2.02 26.87
N ARG A 140 4.96 0.72 26.81
CA ARG A 140 6.33 0.20 26.63
C ARG A 140 6.31 -0.72 25.40
N ASP A 141 7.09 -0.37 24.37
CA ASP A 141 6.90 -0.97 23.05
C ASP A 141 8.19 -1.14 22.27
N TRP A 142 8.26 -2.21 21.47
CA TRP A 142 9.43 -2.60 20.66
C TRP A 142 9.01 -3.57 19.57
N PRO A 143 9.75 -3.67 18.43
CA PRO A 143 9.42 -4.59 17.36
C PRO A 143 9.61 -6.07 17.77
N TYR A 144 8.72 -6.93 17.30
CA TYR A 144 8.90 -8.38 17.38
C TYR A 144 9.95 -8.86 16.40
N LYS A 145 9.90 -8.36 15.13
CA LYS A 145 10.85 -8.72 14.09
C LYS A 145 11.72 -7.52 13.70
N PRO A 146 13.05 -7.73 13.52
CA PRO A 146 13.96 -6.65 13.16
C PRO A 146 13.76 -6.15 11.71
N VAL A 147 13.26 -6.98 10.78
CA VAL A 147 13.02 -6.61 9.38
C VAL A 147 11.53 -6.51 9.12
N ARG A 148 11.09 -5.32 8.72
CA ARG A 148 9.69 -4.98 8.43
C ARG A 148 9.70 -4.06 7.23
N MET A 149 9.80 -4.66 6.04
CA MET A 149 10.05 -3.93 4.80
C MET A 149 8.89 -4.08 3.82
N VAL A 150 8.87 -3.22 2.84
CA VAL A 150 8.00 -3.33 1.66
C VAL A 150 8.88 -3.45 0.41
N HIS A 151 8.33 -3.99 -0.66
CA HIS A 151 8.97 -4.04 -1.96
C HIS A 151 8.09 -3.37 -3.00
N LEU A 152 8.68 -2.57 -3.86
CA LEU A 152 7.99 -1.86 -4.94
C LEU A 152 8.94 -1.56 -6.10
N TYR A 153 8.35 -1.23 -7.24
CA TYR A 153 9.10 -0.70 -8.38
C TYR A 153 9.52 0.74 -8.15
N LEU A 154 10.62 1.15 -8.79
CA LEU A 154 11.01 2.54 -8.86
C LEU A 154 9.85 3.39 -9.40
N PRO A 155 9.41 4.44 -8.69
CA PRO A 155 8.39 5.34 -9.21
C PRO A 155 8.89 6.14 -10.42
N GLY A 156 8.01 6.41 -11.36
CA GLY A 156 8.28 7.35 -12.45
C GLY A 156 8.38 8.80 -11.98
N ALA A 157 8.84 9.69 -12.85
CA ALA A 157 9.08 11.09 -12.51
C ALA A 157 7.82 11.82 -12.01
N GLU A 158 6.66 11.48 -12.55
CA GLU A 158 5.37 12.07 -12.14
C GLU A 158 4.97 11.63 -10.71
N HIS A 159 5.39 10.44 -10.30
CA HIS A 159 5.04 9.83 -9.02
C HIS A 159 6.03 10.13 -7.87
N LEU A 160 7.16 10.76 -8.16
CA LEU A 160 8.19 11.06 -7.14
C LEU A 160 7.68 11.95 -6.00
N SER A 161 6.79 12.89 -6.30
CA SER A 161 6.18 13.75 -5.28
C SER A 161 5.34 12.97 -4.28
N TYR A 162 4.76 11.86 -4.70
CA TYR A 162 3.98 10.96 -3.87
C TYR A 162 4.86 10.15 -2.90
N ALA A 163 6.12 9.93 -3.23
CA ALA A 163 7.04 9.13 -2.42
C ALA A 163 7.13 9.64 -0.97
N ARG A 164 7.15 10.99 -0.76
CA ARG A 164 7.16 11.56 0.60
C ARG A 164 5.97 11.10 1.43
N ARG A 165 4.76 11.11 0.87
CA ARG A 165 3.56 10.63 1.56
C ARG A 165 3.63 9.13 1.84
N TYR A 166 4.05 8.35 0.84
CA TYR A 166 4.22 6.91 0.99
C TYR A 166 5.17 6.57 2.16
N LEU A 167 6.32 7.21 2.23
CA LEU A 167 7.28 6.97 3.30
C LEU A 167 6.77 7.44 4.67
N ARG A 168 6.23 8.67 4.76
CA ARG A 168 5.81 9.29 6.02
C ARG A 168 4.46 8.77 6.51
N ASP A 169 3.44 8.86 5.67
CA ASP A 169 2.05 8.65 6.08
C ASP A 169 1.63 7.18 6.02
N PHE A 170 2.46 6.33 5.39
CA PHE A 170 2.25 4.91 5.40
C PHE A 170 3.37 4.17 6.15
N LEU A 171 4.61 4.12 5.65
CA LEU A 171 5.64 3.27 6.25
C LEU A 171 5.96 3.67 7.70
N VAL A 172 6.24 4.94 7.95
CA VAL A 172 6.54 5.44 9.30
C VAL A 172 5.34 5.28 10.23
N ARG A 173 4.15 5.60 9.76
CA ARG A 173 2.93 5.52 10.56
C ARG A 173 2.62 4.11 11.06
N TYR A 174 2.91 3.10 10.27
CA TYR A 174 2.69 1.69 10.60
C TYR A 174 3.97 0.95 11.00
N LYS A 175 5.04 1.69 11.34
CA LYS A 175 6.27 1.19 11.95
C LYS A 175 7.08 0.22 11.07
N PHE A 176 6.99 0.36 9.75
CA PHE A 176 7.95 -0.25 8.83
C PHE A 176 9.32 0.41 8.98
N ASN A 177 10.39 -0.32 8.64
CA ASN A 177 11.76 0.19 8.80
C ASN A 177 12.60 0.20 7.53
N GLY A 178 12.02 -0.15 6.38
CA GLY A 178 12.74 -0.07 5.12
C GLY A 178 11.90 -0.45 3.90
N LEU A 179 12.54 -0.36 2.74
CA LEU A 179 11.96 -0.70 1.46
C LEU A 179 13.01 -1.27 0.51
N PHE A 180 12.64 -2.29 -0.24
CA PHE A 180 13.30 -2.74 -1.45
C PHE A 180 12.71 -1.97 -2.63
N VAL A 181 13.56 -1.42 -3.49
CA VAL A 181 13.10 -0.70 -4.68
C VAL A 181 13.82 -1.27 -5.90
N GLU A 182 13.07 -1.90 -6.79
CA GLU A 182 13.61 -2.40 -8.03
C GLU A 182 13.92 -1.23 -8.98
N LEU A 183 15.16 -1.15 -9.45
CA LEU A 183 15.66 -0.05 -10.26
C LEU A 183 15.76 -0.38 -11.75
N GLY A 184 16.19 -1.60 -12.11
CA GLY A 184 16.39 -2.04 -13.50
C GLY A 184 17.05 -0.99 -14.38
N GLY A 185 16.45 -0.71 -15.52
CA GLY A 185 16.84 0.38 -16.43
C GLY A 185 16.15 1.72 -16.19
N GLY A 186 15.46 1.87 -15.04
CA GLY A 186 14.60 3.03 -14.75
C GLY A 186 15.33 4.32 -14.34
N VAL A 187 16.67 4.36 -14.40
CA VAL A 187 17.45 5.58 -14.13
C VAL A 187 18.41 5.86 -15.27
N ARG A 188 18.46 7.09 -15.74
CA ARG A 188 19.38 7.49 -16.81
C ARG A 188 20.79 7.71 -16.26
N LEU A 189 21.57 6.63 -16.19
CA LEU A 189 22.94 6.68 -15.72
C LEU A 189 23.81 7.49 -16.69
N PRO A 190 24.60 8.50 -16.23
CA PRO A 190 25.39 9.36 -17.12
C PRO A 190 26.42 8.58 -17.97
N ASP A 191 27.06 7.59 -17.38
CA ASP A 191 28.11 6.80 -18.03
C ASP A 191 27.54 5.65 -18.90
N ARG A 192 26.24 5.34 -18.76
CA ARG A 192 25.55 4.28 -19.52
C ARG A 192 24.12 4.66 -19.86
N PRO A 193 23.92 5.81 -20.55
CA PRO A 193 22.58 6.30 -20.88
C PRO A 193 21.78 5.37 -21.81
N GLU A 194 22.48 4.50 -22.56
CA GLU A 194 21.89 3.51 -23.46
C GLU A 194 21.01 2.49 -22.72
N ILE A 195 21.28 2.22 -21.44
CA ILE A 195 20.48 1.30 -20.62
C ILE A 195 19.06 1.84 -20.45
N ALA A 196 18.90 3.10 -20.03
CA ALA A 196 17.60 3.72 -19.84
C ALA A 196 16.84 3.92 -21.16
N GLN A 197 17.56 4.24 -22.24
CA GLN A 197 17.00 4.34 -23.58
C GLN A 197 16.52 2.98 -24.08
N GLY A 198 17.29 1.93 -23.86
CA GLY A 198 16.96 0.56 -24.20
C GLY A 198 15.76 0.05 -23.39
N TRP A 199 15.71 0.33 -22.09
CA TRP A 199 14.57 0.05 -21.24
C TRP A 199 13.28 0.67 -21.77
N ARG A 200 13.29 1.97 -22.03
CA ARG A 200 12.14 2.68 -22.58
C ARG A 200 11.69 2.08 -23.92
N ARG A 201 12.62 1.78 -24.82
CA ARG A 201 12.31 1.15 -26.12
C ARG A 201 11.70 -0.23 -25.92
N PHE A 202 12.27 -1.07 -25.06
CA PHE A 202 11.74 -2.39 -24.71
C PHE A 202 10.30 -2.33 -24.22
N VAL A 203 9.99 -1.42 -23.29
CA VAL A 203 8.62 -1.24 -22.80
C VAL A 203 7.66 -0.76 -23.90
N GLN A 204 8.11 0.16 -24.76
CA GLN A 204 7.31 0.64 -25.89
C GLN A 204 7.01 -0.46 -26.90
N GLU A 205 7.97 -1.30 -27.21
CA GLU A 205 7.81 -2.43 -28.13
C GLU A 205 6.84 -3.48 -27.55
N LEU A 206 6.97 -3.81 -26.26
CA LEU A 206 6.01 -4.70 -25.59
C LEU A 206 4.60 -4.12 -25.63
N ARG A 207 4.41 -2.84 -25.32
CA ARG A 207 3.10 -2.17 -25.39
C ARG A 207 2.52 -2.21 -26.80
N ALA A 208 3.33 -2.05 -27.82
CA ALA A 208 2.89 -2.11 -29.22
C ALA A 208 2.38 -3.49 -29.64
N ILE A 209 2.94 -4.56 -29.11
CA ILE A 209 2.46 -5.94 -29.39
C ILE A 209 1.31 -6.38 -28.47
N GLY A 210 0.85 -5.51 -27.55
CA GLY A 210 -0.25 -5.81 -26.65
C GLY A 210 0.09 -6.79 -25.52
N ASP A 211 1.37 -7.08 -25.31
CA ASP A 211 1.86 -7.99 -24.27
C ASP A 211 2.20 -7.25 -22.97
N THR A 212 1.52 -6.16 -22.75
CA THR A 212 1.60 -5.33 -21.55
C THR A 212 0.41 -5.55 -20.63
N GLY A 213 0.05 -6.81 -20.46
CA GLY A 213 -0.80 -7.13 -19.31
C GLY A 213 -0.08 -6.65 -18.04
N PRO A 214 -0.82 -6.12 -17.07
CA PRO A 214 -0.25 -5.45 -15.91
C PRO A 214 0.57 -6.39 -15.08
N ILE A 215 1.53 -7.09 -15.35
CA ILE A 215 2.42 -7.84 -14.51
C ILE A 215 2.90 -9.14 -14.97
N TYR A 216 2.03 -9.90 -15.41
CA TYR A 216 2.40 -11.18 -15.96
C TYR A 216 2.23 -11.03 -17.47
N GLY A 217 3.19 -10.35 -18.09
CA GLY A 217 3.42 -10.54 -19.51
C GLY A 217 3.48 -12.04 -19.69
N GLU A 218 2.33 -12.65 -19.92
CA GLU A 218 2.20 -14.10 -19.91
C GLU A 218 3.09 -14.74 -20.96
N HIS A 219 3.67 -13.96 -21.86
CA HIS A 219 4.45 -14.47 -22.97
C HIS A 219 5.55 -13.51 -23.42
N CYS A 220 6.72 -13.62 -22.82
CA CYS A 220 7.91 -13.04 -23.40
C CYS A 220 8.37 -13.91 -24.58
N PRO A 221 8.47 -13.40 -25.82
CA PRO A 221 8.91 -14.20 -26.96
C PRO A 221 10.39 -14.52 -26.88
N LEU A 222 10.72 -15.82 -26.85
CA LEU A 222 12.08 -16.34 -26.94
C LEU A 222 12.63 -16.46 -28.39
N GLY A 223 11.93 -15.86 -29.37
CA GLY A 223 12.19 -15.98 -30.78
C GLY A 223 11.02 -16.59 -31.56
N PRO A 224 11.11 -16.77 -32.88
CA PRO A 224 9.98 -17.17 -33.69
C PRO A 224 9.27 -18.42 -33.16
N GLY A 225 8.02 -18.28 -32.75
CA GLY A 225 7.17 -19.38 -32.27
C GLY A 225 7.49 -19.88 -30.87
N ARG A 226 8.39 -19.25 -30.11
CA ARG A 226 8.69 -19.58 -28.71
C ARG A 226 8.27 -18.44 -27.82
N ARG A 227 7.40 -18.76 -26.88
CA ARG A 227 6.98 -17.85 -25.80
C ARG A 227 7.13 -18.56 -24.47
N PHE A 228 7.60 -17.88 -23.45
CA PHE A 228 7.57 -18.37 -22.09
C PHE A 228 6.86 -17.38 -21.18
N ALA A 229 6.23 -17.87 -20.14
CA ALA A 229 5.67 -17.01 -19.13
C ALA A 229 6.79 -16.33 -18.36
N ALA A 230 6.81 -15.02 -18.41
CA ALA A 230 7.75 -14.20 -17.68
C ALA A 230 7.00 -13.06 -17.00
N SER A 231 7.41 -12.73 -15.79
CA SER A 231 7.07 -11.42 -15.24
C SER A 231 7.87 -10.38 -16.02
N VAL A 232 7.20 -9.41 -16.58
CA VAL A 232 7.84 -8.32 -17.28
C VAL A 232 7.54 -7.04 -16.48
N HIS A 233 8.52 -6.55 -15.77
CA HIS A 233 8.38 -5.47 -14.80
C HIS A 233 8.19 -4.10 -15.48
N THR A 234 7.23 -4.00 -16.41
CA THR A 234 7.02 -2.84 -17.30
C THR A 234 6.55 -1.58 -16.58
N HIS A 235 6.08 -1.69 -15.34
CA HIS A 235 5.67 -0.56 -14.50
C HIS A 235 6.86 0.15 -13.82
N LEU A 236 8.03 -0.46 -13.86
CA LEU A 236 9.24 0.15 -13.31
C LEU A 236 9.50 1.50 -13.97
N ALA A 237 9.60 2.56 -13.16
CA ALA A 237 9.68 3.96 -13.61
C ALA A 237 8.57 4.36 -14.61
N ASP A 238 7.35 3.77 -14.48
CA ASP A 238 6.22 3.94 -15.39
C ASP A 238 6.54 3.55 -16.85
N GLY A 239 7.52 2.66 -17.04
CA GLY A 239 8.04 2.27 -18.36
C GLY A 239 8.93 3.32 -19.01
N LEU A 240 9.40 4.31 -18.23
CA LEU A 240 10.29 5.39 -18.62
C LEU A 240 11.60 5.31 -17.83
N TYR A 241 12.10 6.45 -17.41
CA TYR A 241 13.24 6.56 -16.50
C TYR A 241 13.19 7.89 -15.75
N ILE A 242 13.87 7.94 -14.61
CA ILE A 242 14.11 9.15 -13.83
C ILE A 242 15.57 9.59 -13.93
N GLU A 243 15.87 10.80 -13.47
CA GLU A 243 17.23 11.33 -13.43
C GLU A 243 17.97 10.84 -12.18
N PRO A 244 19.31 10.76 -12.21
CA PRO A 244 20.14 10.35 -11.05
C PRO A 244 19.87 11.14 -9.77
N ASP A 245 19.66 12.45 -9.90
CA ASP A 245 19.33 13.33 -8.78
C ASP A 245 18.02 12.97 -8.10
N ASP A 246 17.05 12.49 -8.85
CA ASP A 246 15.75 12.04 -8.32
C ASP A 246 15.90 10.78 -7.49
N LEU A 247 16.70 9.81 -7.94
CA LEU A 247 17.02 8.63 -7.15
C LEU A 247 17.79 9.00 -5.86
N THR A 248 18.73 9.92 -5.96
CA THR A 248 19.48 10.44 -4.79
C THR A 248 18.52 11.08 -3.78
N ARG A 249 17.59 11.93 -4.23
CA ARG A 249 16.56 12.54 -3.38
C ARG A 249 15.65 11.50 -2.72
N LEU A 250 15.25 10.46 -3.46
CA LEU A 250 14.43 9.38 -2.91
C LEU A 250 15.16 8.62 -1.79
N GLY A 251 16.44 8.27 -2.00
CA GLY A 251 17.28 7.64 -0.99
C GLY A 251 17.53 8.55 0.23
N ASP A 252 17.78 9.85 0.01
CA ASP A 252 17.96 10.83 1.10
C ASP A 252 16.66 11.01 1.90
N LEU A 253 15.52 11.01 1.23
CA LEU A 253 14.19 11.10 1.86
C LEU A 253 13.92 9.88 2.76
N ALA A 254 14.19 8.67 2.27
CA ALA A 254 14.05 7.45 3.05
C ALA A 254 14.92 7.49 4.32
N ARG A 255 16.20 7.87 4.18
CA ARG A 255 17.12 8.05 5.32
C ARG A 255 16.64 9.11 6.30
N GLY A 256 16.07 10.21 5.81
CA GLY A 256 15.48 11.27 6.63
C GLY A 256 14.37 10.75 7.55
N TYR A 257 13.61 9.76 7.09
CA TYR A 257 12.60 9.03 7.85
C TYR A 257 13.14 7.77 8.55
N GLN A 258 14.44 7.63 8.72
CA GLN A 258 15.07 6.46 9.37
C GLN A 258 14.70 5.11 8.69
N LEU A 259 14.34 5.12 7.42
CA LEU A 259 14.03 3.93 6.63
C LEU A 259 15.29 3.44 5.90
N GLU A 260 15.50 2.14 5.87
CA GLU A 260 16.52 1.53 5.04
C GLU A 260 16.05 1.50 3.59
N PHE A 261 16.87 2.01 2.68
CA PHE A 261 16.64 1.95 1.25
C PHE A 261 17.57 0.89 0.65
N VAL A 262 16.98 -0.20 0.15
CA VAL A 262 17.71 -1.29 -0.48
C VAL A 262 17.38 -1.29 -1.97
N PRO A 263 18.30 -0.86 -2.85
CA PRO A 263 18.09 -0.97 -4.28
C PRO A 263 18.06 -2.45 -4.68
N GLU A 264 17.05 -2.84 -5.45
CA GLU A 264 17.01 -4.12 -6.13
C GLU A 264 17.51 -3.94 -7.56
N ILE A 265 18.56 -4.66 -7.87
CA ILE A 265 19.25 -4.62 -9.15
C ILE A 265 19.22 -6.04 -9.70
N GLN A 266 18.21 -6.32 -10.51
CA GLN A 266 18.01 -7.65 -11.08
C GLN A 266 19.25 -8.12 -11.83
N SER A 267 19.76 -9.24 -11.41
CA SER A 267 20.94 -9.89 -11.99
C SER A 267 20.66 -11.36 -12.31
N LEU A 268 21.34 -11.88 -13.29
CA LEU A 268 21.16 -13.16 -13.95
C LEU A 268 19.84 -13.23 -14.74
N SER A 269 18.71 -13.26 -14.06
CA SER A 269 17.34 -13.23 -14.59
C SER A 269 16.72 -11.83 -14.52
N HIS A 270 15.57 -11.62 -15.13
CA HIS A 270 14.89 -10.32 -15.22
C HIS A 270 15.81 -9.15 -15.62
N ALA A 271 16.98 -9.47 -16.17
CA ALA A 271 17.98 -8.52 -16.62
C ALA A 271 17.66 -7.94 -18.01
N TYR A 272 16.38 -7.73 -18.32
CA TYR A 272 15.89 -7.14 -19.56
C TYR A 272 16.62 -5.83 -19.91
N TYR A 273 16.86 -5.01 -18.89
CA TYR A 273 17.51 -3.71 -19.04
C TYR A 273 18.98 -3.82 -19.48
N LEU A 274 19.63 -4.96 -19.29
CA LEU A 274 20.98 -5.25 -19.78
C LEU A 274 20.95 -6.07 -21.08
N ALA A 275 20.24 -7.19 -21.07
CA ALA A 275 20.30 -8.16 -22.16
C ALA A 275 19.69 -7.64 -23.48
N ASN A 276 18.68 -6.75 -23.41
CA ASN A 276 18.13 -6.09 -24.61
C ASN A 276 19.06 -5.01 -25.18
N VAL A 277 19.93 -4.44 -24.37
CA VAL A 277 20.89 -3.40 -24.80
C VAL A 277 22.18 -4.02 -25.29
N TYR A 278 22.72 -4.93 -24.50
CA TYR A 278 23.99 -5.61 -24.75
C TYR A 278 23.73 -7.07 -25.16
N ARG A 279 23.34 -7.26 -26.43
CA ARG A 279 22.98 -8.59 -26.95
C ARG A 279 24.11 -9.59 -26.85
N ASP A 280 25.35 -9.16 -26.89
CA ASP A 280 26.54 -10.00 -26.78
C ASP A 280 26.78 -10.63 -25.42
N ILE A 281 26.12 -10.12 -24.38
CA ILE A 281 26.11 -10.74 -23.05
C ILE A 281 24.87 -11.61 -22.80
N ALA A 282 23.83 -11.52 -23.63
CA ALA A 282 22.60 -12.27 -23.42
C ALA A 282 22.83 -13.77 -23.53
N GLU A 283 22.13 -14.57 -22.71
CA GLU A 283 22.12 -16.04 -22.78
C GLU A 283 21.50 -16.51 -24.10
N LEU A 284 20.47 -15.80 -24.58
CA LEU A 284 19.82 -16.03 -25.88
C LEU A 284 19.82 -14.73 -26.70
N PRO A 285 20.90 -14.36 -27.36
CA PRO A 285 21.01 -13.10 -28.10
C PRO A 285 20.03 -12.98 -29.27
N GLU A 286 19.53 -14.11 -29.79
CA GLU A 286 18.54 -14.17 -30.87
C GLU A 286 17.09 -14.05 -30.37
N ALA A 287 16.83 -14.09 -29.06
CA ALA A 287 15.48 -13.89 -28.54
C ALA A 287 14.99 -12.47 -28.83
N ASP A 288 13.68 -12.30 -29.04
CA ASP A 288 13.11 -10.99 -29.30
C ASP A 288 13.39 -10.05 -28.09
N PHE A 289 13.18 -10.55 -26.87
CA PHE A 289 13.41 -9.84 -25.63
C PHE A 289 14.16 -10.72 -24.62
N PRO A 290 15.51 -10.83 -24.74
CA PRO A 290 16.27 -11.61 -23.78
C PRO A 290 16.22 -11.00 -22.38
N ASP A 291 16.00 -11.87 -21.39
CA ASP A 291 15.87 -11.49 -19.99
C ASP A 291 17.07 -11.89 -19.12
N THR A 292 17.96 -12.72 -19.66
CA THR A 292 19.04 -13.37 -18.92
C THR A 292 20.39 -13.03 -19.55
N TYR A 293 21.36 -12.63 -18.74
CA TYR A 293 22.75 -12.56 -19.20
C TYR A 293 23.49 -13.88 -19.00
N CYS A 294 24.51 -14.13 -19.81
CA CYS A 294 25.35 -15.32 -19.72
C CYS A 294 26.33 -15.20 -18.54
N PRO A 295 26.22 -16.05 -17.49
CA PRO A 295 27.15 -16.04 -16.37
C PRO A 295 28.57 -16.48 -16.68
N CYS A 296 28.76 -17.13 -17.82
CA CYS A 296 30.10 -17.50 -18.34
C CYS A 296 30.77 -16.38 -19.16
N ASN A 297 30.12 -15.24 -19.36
CA ASN A 297 30.68 -14.11 -20.08
C ASN A 297 31.26 -13.06 -19.11
N PRO A 298 32.59 -12.83 -19.07
CA PRO A 298 33.19 -11.83 -18.17
C PRO A 298 32.61 -10.44 -18.34
N ARG A 299 32.23 -10.05 -19.56
CA ARG A 299 31.65 -8.76 -19.87
C ARG A 299 30.29 -8.54 -19.19
N SER A 300 29.55 -9.60 -18.88
CA SER A 300 28.32 -9.50 -18.12
C SER A 300 28.56 -8.81 -16.78
N TYR A 301 29.63 -9.19 -16.10
CA TYR A 301 29.99 -8.63 -14.79
C TYR A 301 30.63 -7.24 -14.87
N GLU A 302 31.40 -6.95 -15.91
CA GLU A 302 31.91 -5.61 -16.14
C GLU A 302 30.77 -4.59 -16.21
N ILE A 303 29.75 -4.88 -17.01
CA ILE A 303 28.59 -4.02 -17.15
C ILE A 303 27.74 -3.99 -15.87
N LEU A 304 27.46 -5.16 -15.27
CA LEU A 304 26.65 -5.25 -14.06
C LEU A 304 27.27 -4.48 -12.90
N PHE A 305 28.57 -4.62 -12.68
CA PHE A 305 29.26 -3.95 -11.58
C PHE A 305 29.40 -2.44 -11.79
N ASP A 306 29.48 -1.97 -13.02
CA ASP A 306 29.40 -0.52 -13.32
C ASP A 306 28.02 0.02 -12.94
N VAL A 307 26.96 -0.68 -13.32
CA VAL A 307 25.59 -0.29 -12.95
C VAL A 307 25.35 -0.34 -11.45
N MET A 308 25.78 -1.43 -10.80
CA MET A 308 25.68 -1.54 -9.33
C MET A 308 26.45 -0.41 -8.63
N SER A 309 27.68 -0.10 -9.09
CA SER A 309 28.49 0.97 -8.53
C SER A 309 27.78 2.33 -8.63
N ALA A 310 27.16 2.63 -9.77
CA ALA A 310 26.41 3.85 -9.97
C ALA A 310 25.21 3.92 -9.02
N TYR A 311 24.42 2.87 -8.92
CA TYR A 311 23.24 2.85 -8.03
C TYR A 311 23.62 2.91 -6.54
N ILE A 312 24.67 2.21 -6.12
CA ILE A 312 25.20 2.28 -4.76
C ILE A 312 25.63 3.72 -4.43
N GLY A 313 26.34 4.38 -5.36
CA GLY A 313 26.78 5.77 -5.19
C GLY A 313 25.62 6.75 -5.05
N LEU A 314 24.56 6.60 -5.87
CA LEU A 314 23.38 7.46 -5.83
C LEU A 314 22.52 7.22 -4.59
N THR A 315 22.26 5.97 -4.23
CA THR A 315 21.39 5.62 -3.11
C THR A 315 22.09 5.68 -1.76
N LYS A 316 23.41 5.56 -1.71
CA LYS A 316 24.22 5.44 -0.48
C LYS A 316 23.68 4.31 0.42
N CYS A 317 23.25 3.22 -0.18
CA CYS A 317 22.66 2.07 0.50
C CYS A 317 23.72 1.31 1.34
N ARG A 318 23.25 0.49 2.28
CA ARG A 318 24.08 -0.42 3.06
C ARG A 318 24.03 -1.86 2.56
N SER A 319 23.06 -2.15 1.73
CA SER A 319 22.79 -3.47 1.17
C SER A 319 22.19 -3.33 -0.23
N VAL A 320 22.37 -4.34 -1.06
CA VAL A 320 21.80 -4.44 -2.41
C VAL A 320 21.01 -5.75 -2.50
N HIS A 321 19.83 -5.68 -3.07
CA HIS A 321 19.09 -6.87 -3.48
C HIS A 321 19.48 -7.22 -4.93
N ILE A 322 19.95 -8.44 -5.14
CA ILE A 322 20.53 -8.84 -6.42
C ILE A 322 19.54 -9.57 -7.36
N GLY A 323 18.28 -9.71 -6.96
CA GLY A 323 17.26 -10.42 -7.73
C GLY A 323 17.45 -11.94 -7.68
N HIS A 324 17.74 -12.57 -8.81
CA HIS A 324 17.99 -14.00 -9.01
C HIS A 324 16.74 -14.90 -8.91
N ASP A 325 15.58 -14.33 -9.06
CA ASP A 325 14.32 -15.08 -9.14
C ASP A 325 14.04 -15.52 -10.58
N GLU A 326 13.29 -16.60 -10.71
CA GLU A 326 12.71 -17.05 -11.98
C GLU A 326 13.69 -17.17 -13.17
N TRP A 327 14.91 -17.67 -12.95
CA TRP A 327 15.92 -17.88 -13.98
C TRP A 327 15.47 -18.93 -15.00
N ARG A 328 14.91 -18.51 -16.11
CA ARG A 328 14.24 -19.36 -17.11
C ARG A 328 15.13 -19.80 -18.26
N ALA A 329 16.01 -18.93 -18.70
CA ALA A 329 16.96 -19.20 -19.79
C ALA A 329 18.29 -19.77 -19.26
N ALA A 330 18.21 -20.88 -18.49
CA ALA A 330 19.36 -21.45 -17.80
C ALA A 330 20.18 -22.38 -18.67
N GLY A 331 21.48 -22.13 -18.85
CA GLY A 331 22.42 -23.04 -19.50
C GLY A 331 22.17 -23.24 -20.99
N LEU A 332 21.64 -22.26 -21.71
CA LEU A 332 21.22 -22.43 -23.11
C LEU A 332 22.28 -22.02 -24.14
N CYS A 333 23.12 -21.04 -23.81
CA CYS A 333 24.16 -20.58 -24.76
C CYS A 333 25.31 -21.58 -24.91
N PRO A 334 26.11 -21.47 -25.99
CA PRO A 334 27.25 -22.39 -26.22
C PRO A 334 28.27 -22.42 -25.07
N LYS A 335 28.40 -21.36 -24.27
CA LYS A 335 29.34 -21.29 -23.14
C LYS A 335 28.80 -21.97 -21.89
N CYS A 336 27.48 -21.98 -21.69
CA CYS A 336 26.82 -22.47 -20.48
C CYS A 336 26.31 -23.90 -20.59
N ARG A 337 25.95 -24.37 -21.80
CA ARG A 337 25.27 -25.67 -22.04
C ARG A 337 26.02 -26.90 -21.53
N GLU A 338 27.34 -26.84 -21.44
CA GLU A 338 28.20 -27.92 -20.97
C GLU A 338 28.38 -27.91 -19.46
N ARG A 339 27.80 -26.92 -18.78
CA ARG A 339 27.94 -26.71 -17.34
C ARG A 339 26.67 -27.10 -16.57
N ASP A 340 26.85 -27.50 -15.34
CA ASP A 340 25.73 -27.73 -14.41
C ASP A 340 25.08 -26.41 -14.05
N THR A 341 23.76 -26.32 -14.20
CA THR A 341 23.02 -25.08 -13.95
C THR A 341 22.98 -24.67 -12.47
N GLY A 342 23.03 -25.63 -11.52
CA GLY A 342 23.16 -25.34 -10.10
C GLY A 342 24.51 -24.72 -9.74
N GLU A 343 25.61 -25.18 -10.41
CA GLU A 343 26.92 -24.55 -10.28
C GLU A 343 26.93 -23.14 -10.86
N LEU A 344 26.40 -22.97 -12.07
CA LEU A 344 26.33 -21.65 -12.71
C LEU A 344 25.59 -20.63 -11.84
N PHE A 345 24.42 -21.02 -11.29
CA PHE A 345 23.64 -20.17 -10.40
C PHE A 345 24.38 -19.83 -9.12
N GLY A 346 24.90 -20.86 -8.43
CA GLY A 346 25.60 -20.64 -7.17
C GLY A 346 26.85 -19.80 -7.30
N GLU A 347 27.65 -20.01 -8.38
CA GLU A 347 28.86 -19.23 -8.65
C GLU A 347 28.54 -17.77 -9.00
N ASP A 348 27.45 -17.50 -9.73
CA ASP A 348 27.02 -16.16 -10.07
C ASP A 348 26.64 -15.38 -8.80
N VAL A 349 25.82 -15.98 -7.93
CA VAL A 349 25.46 -15.41 -6.62
C VAL A 349 26.70 -15.11 -5.78
N VAL A 350 27.60 -16.10 -5.64
CA VAL A 350 28.82 -15.95 -4.83
C VAL A 350 29.70 -14.82 -5.36
N LYS A 351 29.85 -14.72 -6.68
CA LYS A 351 30.66 -13.67 -7.31
C LYS A 351 30.13 -12.29 -7.02
N ILE A 352 28.82 -12.08 -7.13
CA ILE A 352 28.20 -10.78 -6.88
C ILE A 352 28.22 -10.46 -5.37
N ALA A 353 27.84 -11.42 -4.52
CA ALA A 353 27.84 -11.24 -3.07
C ALA A 353 29.24 -10.95 -2.52
N SER A 354 30.30 -11.60 -3.07
CA SER A 354 31.68 -11.33 -2.71
C SER A 354 32.08 -9.92 -3.11
N TRP A 355 31.75 -9.48 -4.33
CA TRP A 355 32.03 -8.13 -4.80
C TRP A 355 31.37 -7.05 -3.94
N LEU A 356 30.14 -7.29 -3.45
CA LEU A 356 29.44 -6.40 -2.50
C LEU A 356 30.12 -6.41 -1.13
N SER A 357 30.46 -7.61 -0.62
CA SER A 357 31.09 -7.77 0.69
C SER A 357 32.46 -7.10 0.78
N GLU A 358 33.26 -7.14 -0.28
CA GLU A 358 34.55 -6.43 -0.38
C GLU A 358 34.40 -4.90 -0.24
N ARG A 359 33.19 -4.38 -0.49
CA ARG A 359 32.81 -2.96 -0.37
C ARG A 359 32.08 -2.65 0.94
N GLY A 360 31.99 -3.64 1.84
CA GLY A 360 31.29 -3.49 3.12
C GLY A 360 29.77 -3.43 3.01
N LEU A 361 29.20 -3.98 1.92
CA LEU A 361 27.77 -3.98 1.64
C LEU A 361 27.15 -5.36 1.90
N GLY A 362 25.92 -5.39 2.41
CA GLY A 362 25.13 -6.60 2.51
C GLY A 362 24.50 -6.99 1.16
N ALA A 363 24.19 -8.27 1.02
CA ALA A 363 23.46 -8.79 -0.14
C ALA A 363 22.14 -9.43 0.28
N TRP A 364 21.10 -9.24 -0.54
CA TRP A 364 19.80 -9.86 -0.45
C TRP A 364 19.47 -10.51 -1.79
N MET A 365 18.68 -11.60 -1.80
CA MET A 365 18.22 -12.25 -3.03
C MET A 365 16.91 -12.99 -2.82
N TRP A 366 16.19 -13.23 -3.90
CA TRP A 366 15.06 -14.15 -3.91
C TRP A 366 15.54 -15.61 -3.79
N GLY A 367 14.78 -16.45 -3.09
CA GLY A 367 15.23 -17.78 -2.69
C GLY A 367 14.67 -18.95 -3.47
N ASP A 368 13.89 -18.74 -4.51
CA ASP A 368 13.15 -19.77 -5.24
C ASP A 368 14.06 -20.83 -5.92
N HIS A 369 15.25 -20.45 -6.34
CA HIS A 369 16.24 -21.38 -6.93
C HIS A 369 17.16 -22.05 -5.88
N LEU A 370 16.94 -21.81 -4.60
CA LEU A 370 17.71 -22.44 -3.52
C LEU A 370 16.89 -23.47 -2.72
N VAL A 371 15.64 -23.72 -3.07
CA VAL A 371 14.76 -24.66 -2.39
C VAL A 371 14.12 -25.65 -3.35
N PRO A 372 13.97 -26.93 -2.96
CA PRO A 372 13.25 -27.90 -3.76
C PRO A 372 11.76 -27.55 -3.83
N GLY A 373 11.14 -27.79 -4.97
CA GLY A 373 9.67 -27.69 -5.11
C GLY A 373 9.12 -26.35 -5.56
N HIS A 374 9.93 -25.31 -5.68
CA HIS A 374 9.54 -24.05 -6.28
C HIS A 374 10.07 -23.99 -7.73
N ASN A 375 10.96 -23.09 -8.09
CA ASN A 375 11.57 -23.02 -9.41
C ASN A 375 12.75 -24.00 -9.50
N ALA A 376 12.47 -25.30 -9.35
CA ALA A 376 13.42 -26.38 -9.32
C ALA A 376 13.34 -27.26 -10.59
N ARG A 377 14.38 -28.06 -10.84
CA ARG A 377 14.43 -28.98 -11.99
C ARG A 377 13.16 -29.85 -12.05
N GLY A 378 12.46 -29.81 -13.19
CA GLY A 378 11.24 -30.59 -13.44
C GLY A 378 9.98 -30.05 -12.74
N ARG A 379 10.06 -28.93 -12.04
CA ARG A 379 8.90 -28.26 -11.46
C ARG A 379 8.96 -26.78 -11.73
N SER A 380 7.84 -26.17 -12.08
CA SER A 380 7.69 -24.74 -12.14
C SER A 380 6.51 -24.30 -11.29
N HIS A 381 6.57 -23.09 -10.79
CA HIS A 381 5.54 -22.43 -10.02
C HIS A 381 4.12 -22.51 -10.62
N LYS A 382 4.02 -22.50 -11.95
CA LYS A 382 2.72 -22.50 -12.67
C LYS A 382 2.48 -23.75 -13.51
N GLY A 383 3.16 -24.86 -13.24
CA GLY A 383 3.03 -26.10 -14.00
C GLY A 383 3.60 -26.01 -15.43
N GLN A 384 4.38 -24.99 -15.72
CA GLN A 384 5.00 -24.80 -17.03
C GLN A 384 6.29 -25.60 -17.12
N VAL A 385 6.55 -26.21 -18.28
CA VAL A 385 7.81 -26.91 -18.53
C VAL A 385 8.86 -25.84 -18.86
N TRP A 386 9.73 -25.59 -17.91
CA TRP A 386 10.84 -24.67 -18.08
C TRP A 386 12.08 -25.44 -18.52
N TYR A 387 12.95 -24.79 -19.25
CA TYR A 387 14.23 -25.33 -19.58
C TYR A 387 15.07 -25.58 -18.32
N ASP A 388 15.97 -26.51 -18.35
CA ASP A 388 16.80 -27.00 -17.24
C ASP A 388 16.96 -26.06 -16.05
N HIS A 389 16.05 -26.20 -15.07
CA HIS A 389 16.21 -25.53 -13.80
C HIS A 389 17.46 -25.98 -13.07
N PRO A 390 18.10 -25.11 -12.28
CA PRO A 390 19.24 -25.48 -11.49
C PRO A 390 18.91 -26.63 -10.52
N ASP A 391 19.89 -27.45 -10.21
CA ASP A 391 19.86 -28.27 -9.02
C ASP A 391 19.89 -27.34 -7.80
N THR A 392 18.71 -27.12 -7.22
CA THR A 392 18.52 -26.13 -6.17
C THR A 392 19.34 -26.41 -4.91
N MET A 393 19.50 -27.68 -4.56
CA MET A 393 20.31 -28.05 -3.38
C MET A 393 21.79 -27.82 -3.62
N LYS A 394 22.29 -28.12 -4.82
CA LYS A 394 23.68 -27.86 -5.20
C LYS A 394 23.95 -26.35 -5.21
N ALA A 395 23.04 -25.55 -5.80
CA ALA A 395 23.13 -24.11 -5.79
C ALA A 395 23.14 -23.56 -4.34
N ALA A 396 22.22 -24.01 -3.50
CA ALA A 396 22.12 -23.60 -2.10
C ALA A 396 23.38 -23.89 -1.29
N GLU A 397 23.99 -25.09 -1.46
CA GLU A 397 25.25 -25.46 -0.80
C GLU A 397 26.43 -24.58 -1.26
N ILE A 398 26.50 -24.25 -2.56
CA ILE A 398 27.54 -23.36 -3.09
C ILE A 398 27.39 -21.97 -2.48
N VAL A 399 26.17 -21.41 -2.47
CA VAL A 399 25.89 -20.10 -1.90
C VAL A 399 26.17 -20.09 -0.39
N ALA A 400 25.75 -21.12 0.36
CA ALA A 400 26.00 -21.21 1.78
C ALA A 400 27.49 -21.22 2.14
N ARG A 401 28.31 -21.87 1.30
CA ARG A 401 29.79 -21.90 1.50
C ARG A 401 30.46 -20.58 1.07
N GLY A 402 30.04 -20.01 -0.06
CA GLY A 402 30.71 -18.88 -0.68
C GLY A 402 30.20 -17.50 -0.27
N ALA A 403 28.93 -17.41 0.14
CA ALA A 403 28.27 -16.17 0.53
C ALA A 403 27.32 -16.34 1.76
N PRO A 404 27.83 -16.87 2.90
CA PRO A 404 26.98 -17.21 4.06
C PRO A 404 26.29 -15.99 4.71
N GLN A 405 26.75 -14.77 4.39
CA GLN A 405 26.18 -13.52 4.89
C GLN A 405 24.97 -13.03 4.09
N ILE A 406 24.65 -13.64 2.94
CA ILE A 406 23.51 -13.23 2.13
C ILE A 406 22.19 -13.48 2.87
N THR A 407 21.25 -12.58 2.75
CA THR A 407 19.92 -12.75 3.32
C THR A 407 18.93 -13.16 2.23
N ILE A 408 18.17 -14.21 2.49
CA ILE A 408 17.26 -14.82 1.53
C ILE A 408 15.84 -14.27 1.72
N LEU A 409 15.21 -13.82 0.64
CA LEU A 409 13.78 -13.56 0.57
C LEU A 409 13.07 -14.86 0.19
N ASN A 410 12.52 -15.54 1.18
CA ASN A 410 11.78 -16.78 1.03
C ASN A 410 10.34 -16.46 0.61
N TRP A 411 10.02 -16.60 -0.66
CA TRP A 411 8.66 -16.43 -1.18
C TRP A 411 7.98 -17.76 -1.54
N SER A 412 8.64 -18.88 -1.21
CA SER A 412 8.10 -20.23 -1.39
C SER A 412 7.13 -20.65 -0.27
N TRP A 413 6.92 -19.80 0.73
CA TRP A 413 6.16 -20.11 1.95
C TRP A 413 4.70 -20.52 1.69
N TYR A 414 4.07 -20.04 0.64
CA TYR A 414 2.67 -20.33 0.31
C TYR A 414 2.46 -21.67 -0.41
N LEU A 415 3.51 -22.32 -0.86
CA LEU A 415 3.45 -23.64 -1.53
C LEU A 415 3.30 -24.81 -0.54
N GLY A 416 3.03 -24.54 0.73
CA GLY A 416 2.95 -25.55 1.78
C GLY A 416 4.33 -26.05 2.26
N ALA A 417 5.37 -25.32 1.90
CA ALA A 417 6.74 -25.73 2.12
C ALA A 417 7.32 -25.17 3.43
N GLU A 418 6.92 -25.72 4.59
CA GLU A 418 7.77 -25.68 5.78
C GLU A 418 9.20 -26.15 5.48
N ASP A 419 9.36 -26.98 4.46
CA ASP A 419 10.65 -27.51 4.01
C ASP A 419 11.57 -26.41 3.50
N GLY A 420 11.04 -25.35 2.84
CA GLY A 420 11.84 -24.19 2.44
C GLY A 420 12.45 -23.45 3.61
N ASP A 421 11.66 -23.17 4.66
CA ASP A 421 12.16 -22.53 5.87
C ASP A 421 13.28 -23.33 6.52
N ARG A 422 13.17 -24.66 6.54
CA ARG A 422 14.18 -25.57 7.10
C ARG A 422 15.44 -25.64 6.27
N VAL A 423 15.32 -25.72 4.95
CA VAL A 423 16.49 -25.72 4.05
C VAL A 423 17.36 -24.48 4.32
N PHE A 424 16.76 -23.32 4.41
CA PHE A 424 17.53 -22.11 4.71
C PHE A 424 18.13 -22.10 6.12
N ALA A 425 17.38 -22.59 7.13
CA ALA A 425 17.88 -22.67 8.50
C ALA A 425 19.02 -23.70 8.63
N ASP A 426 18.88 -24.89 8.03
CA ASP A 426 19.86 -25.97 8.08
C ASP A 426 21.18 -25.57 7.39
N LEU A 427 21.11 -24.74 6.36
CA LEU A 427 22.27 -24.16 5.68
C LEU A 427 22.83 -22.89 6.36
N GLY A 428 22.21 -22.45 7.44
CA GLY A 428 22.65 -21.29 8.22
C GLY A 428 22.34 -19.93 7.63
N PHE A 429 21.45 -19.86 6.64
CA PHE A 429 21.03 -18.58 6.05
C PHE A 429 20.15 -17.77 6.99
N LYS A 430 20.33 -16.47 6.96
CA LYS A 430 19.29 -15.53 7.40
C LYS A 430 18.22 -15.42 6.33
N GLN A 431 16.95 -15.36 6.75
CA GLN A 431 15.83 -15.25 5.82
C GLN A 431 14.77 -14.27 6.32
N ILE A 432 14.04 -13.69 5.36
CA ILE A 432 12.76 -13.05 5.57
C ILE A 432 11.73 -13.69 4.64
N PHE A 433 10.44 -13.60 5.00
CA PHE A 433 9.39 -14.01 4.10
C PHE A 433 9.16 -12.93 3.03
N GLY A 434 9.45 -13.24 1.78
CA GLY A 434 9.19 -12.38 0.62
C GLY A 434 7.76 -12.56 0.10
N ASN A 435 7.23 -11.60 -0.66
CA ASN A 435 5.83 -11.60 -1.11
C ASN A 435 4.86 -11.88 0.05
N PHE A 436 5.15 -11.29 1.21
CA PHE A 436 4.48 -11.64 2.45
C PHE A 436 3.05 -11.11 2.48
N ASP A 437 2.10 -12.03 2.67
CA ASP A 437 0.71 -11.73 2.95
C ASP A 437 0.35 -12.29 4.34
N GLY A 438 0.35 -11.41 5.34
CA GLY A 438 0.11 -11.80 6.73
C GLY A 438 -1.26 -12.41 6.99
N ARG A 439 -2.26 -12.10 6.16
CA ARG A 439 -3.60 -12.64 6.26
C ARG A 439 -3.66 -14.12 5.86
N ARG A 440 -2.85 -14.52 4.89
CA ARG A 440 -2.81 -15.87 4.33
C ARG A 440 -1.63 -16.70 4.82
N PHE A 441 -0.69 -16.09 5.55
CA PHE A 441 0.51 -16.80 5.99
C PHE A 441 0.17 -17.87 7.02
N PRO A 442 0.45 -19.15 6.75
CA PRO A 442 0.13 -20.23 7.67
C PRO A 442 1.12 -20.27 8.85
N GLU A 443 0.61 -20.56 10.05
CA GLU A 443 1.43 -20.89 11.23
C GLU A 443 2.46 -19.81 11.62
N TRP A 444 2.09 -18.53 11.47
CA TRP A 444 2.98 -17.40 11.77
C TRP A 444 3.72 -17.55 13.13
N PRO A 445 3.06 -17.92 14.26
CA PRO A 445 3.72 -17.99 15.54
C PRO A 445 4.92 -18.94 15.57
N SER A 446 4.79 -20.13 15.00
CA SER A 446 5.84 -21.15 14.97
C SER A 446 6.92 -20.84 13.95
N ARG A 447 6.51 -20.49 12.72
CA ARG A 447 7.44 -20.23 11.60
C ARG A 447 8.27 -18.96 11.82
N SER A 448 7.64 -17.90 12.34
CA SER A 448 8.36 -16.66 12.65
C SER A 448 9.36 -16.81 13.81
N ALA A 449 9.14 -17.75 14.71
CA ALA A 449 10.03 -17.98 15.85
C ALA A 449 11.30 -18.77 15.50
N ARG A 450 11.40 -19.34 14.30
CA ARG A 450 12.59 -20.11 13.86
C ARG A 450 13.84 -19.24 13.84
N GLU A 451 14.96 -19.85 14.17
CA GLU A 451 16.27 -19.21 14.08
C GLU A 451 16.55 -18.74 12.65
N GLY A 452 17.18 -17.58 12.50
CA GLY A 452 17.48 -17.00 11.18
C GLY A 452 16.31 -16.25 10.53
N VAL A 453 15.06 -16.40 11.00
CA VAL A 453 13.91 -15.65 10.47
C VAL A 453 13.88 -14.23 11.03
N LEU A 454 14.27 -13.25 10.20
CA LEU A 454 14.41 -11.86 10.61
C LEU A 454 13.11 -11.05 10.47
N GLY A 455 12.14 -11.48 9.67
CA GLY A 455 10.91 -10.75 9.43
C GLY A 455 10.31 -11.03 8.07
N ALA A 456 9.78 -9.98 7.43
CA ALA A 456 9.16 -10.10 6.11
C ALA A 456 9.26 -8.84 5.26
N GLY A 457 9.09 -9.03 3.93
CA GLY A 457 8.92 -8.01 2.94
C GLY A 457 7.58 -8.17 2.19
N ILE A 458 6.74 -7.14 2.23
CA ILE A 458 5.45 -7.11 1.55
C ILE A 458 5.65 -6.52 0.17
N SER A 459 5.40 -7.29 -0.88
CA SER A 459 5.60 -6.85 -2.26
C SER A 459 4.34 -6.26 -2.85
N SER A 460 4.50 -5.19 -3.63
CA SER A 460 3.41 -4.60 -4.41
C SER A 460 3.43 -5.05 -5.88
N TRP A 461 4.62 -5.26 -6.43
CA TRP A 461 4.87 -5.51 -7.86
C TRP A 461 4.26 -4.43 -8.75
N CYS A 462 4.18 -3.21 -8.24
CA CYS A 462 3.69 -2.04 -8.96
C CYS A 462 4.51 -0.79 -8.60
N ALA A 463 4.37 0.26 -9.40
CA ALA A 463 4.90 1.58 -9.08
C ALA A 463 4.09 2.25 -7.95
N LEU A 464 4.49 3.46 -7.55
CA LEU A 464 3.76 4.24 -6.56
C LEU A 464 2.48 4.82 -7.17
N GLU A 465 1.51 3.97 -7.42
CA GLU A 465 0.19 4.34 -7.90
C GLU A 465 -0.88 4.06 -6.85
N ASP A 466 -1.76 5.03 -6.59
CA ASP A 466 -2.71 4.98 -5.48
C ASP A 466 -3.73 3.84 -5.63
N PHE A 467 -4.20 3.56 -6.83
CA PHE A 467 -5.18 2.50 -7.07
C PHE A 467 -4.58 1.11 -6.82
N GLU A 468 -3.47 0.78 -7.47
CA GLU A 468 -2.83 -0.52 -7.35
C GLU A 468 -2.36 -0.79 -5.93
N LEU A 469 -1.68 0.19 -5.31
CA LEU A 469 -1.28 0.09 -3.91
C LEU A 469 -2.48 -0.03 -2.98
N GLY A 470 -3.55 0.70 -3.26
CA GLY A 470 -4.75 0.75 -2.44
C GLY A 470 -5.57 -0.54 -2.44
N MET A 471 -5.52 -1.30 -3.54
CA MET A 471 -6.31 -2.53 -3.68
C MET A 471 -5.71 -3.72 -2.93
N ILE A 472 -4.38 -3.87 -2.97
CA ILE A 472 -3.71 -5.07 -2.47
C ILE A 472 -2.64 -4.71 -1.46
N HIS A 473 -1.72 -3.83 -1.81
CA HIS A 473 -0.54 -3.58 -1.00
C HIS A 473 -0.85 -2.98 0.37
N TYR A 474 -1.74 -1.98 0.46
CA TYR A 474 -2.09 -1.39 1.75
C TYR A 474 -2.86 -2.35 2.67
N PRO A 475 -3.87 -3.12 2.20
CA PRO A 475 -4.48 -4.14 3.03
C PRO A 475 -3.47 -5.14 3.59
N ASP A 476 -2.64 -5.73 2.74
CA ASP A 476 -1.65 -6.73 3.13
C ASP A 476 -0.61 -6.17 4.10
N ALA A 477 -0.15 -4.95 3.84
CA ALA A 477 0.81 -4.29 4.70
C ALA A 477 0.21 -3.90 6.07
N LEU A 478 -1.02 -3.40 6.13
CA LEU A 478 -1.69 -3.13 7.40
C LEU A 478 -1.85 -4.39 8.25
N TRP A 479 -2.27 -5.49 7.63
CA TRP A 479 -2.34 -6.79 8.28
C TRP A 479 -0.99 -7.24 8.80
N SER A 480 0.01 -7.21 7.94
CA SER A 480 1.36 -7.67 8.21
C SER A 480 2.10 -6.80 9.24
N ALA A 481 1.81 -5.50 9.28
CA ALA A 481 2.43 -4.58 10.23
C ALA A 481 2.29 -5.04 11.67
N ASN A 482 1.09 -5.54 12.06
CA ASN A 482 0.88 -6.05 13.42
C ASN A 482 1.65 -7.35 13.70
N LEU A 483 1.67 -8.27 12.74
CA LEU A 483 2.41 -9.54 12.89
C LEU A 483 3.92 -9.31 13.08
N LEU A 484 4.46 -8.35 12.34
CA LEU A 484 5.90 -8.04 12.36
C LEU A 484 6.31 -7.22 13.59
N TRP A 485 5.40 -6.37 14.08
CA TRP A 485 5.68 -5.49 15.20
C TRP A 485 5.37 -6.12 16.55
N SER A 486 4.18 -6.72 16.70
CA SER A 486 3.63 -7.16 17.97
C SER A 486 3.71 -8.67 18.17
N LYS A 487 3.72 -9.10 19.44
CA LYS A 487 3.43 -10.48 19.83
C LYS A 487 1.96 -10.70 20.20
N HIS A 488 1.14 -9.64 20.16
CA HIS A 488 -0.30 -9.74 20.34
C HIS A 488 -0.98 -9.91 18.98
N TRP A 489 -1.33 -11.16 18.68
CA TRP A 489 -1.95 -11.51 17.40
C TRP A 489 -3.45 -11.75 17.63
N PRO A 490 -4.32 -10.79 17.26
CA PRO A 490 -5.75 -10.95 17.37
C PRO A 490 -6.26 -12.07 16.45
N ALA A 491 -7.45 -12.60 16.75
CA ALA A 491 -8.13 -13.50 15.83
C ALA A 491 -8.34 -12.81 14.47
N GLN A 492 -8.43 -13.58 13.39
CA GLN A 492 -8.54 -13.04 12.03
C GLN A 492 -9.66 -12.02 11.90
N GLY A 493 -10.86 -12.30 12.43
CA GLY A 493 -11.98 -11.34 12.35
C GLY A 493 -11.74 -10.02 13.09
N GLU A 494 -11.03 -10.04 14.21
CA GLU A 494 -10.66 -8.82 14.96
C GLU A 494 -9.62 -8.00 14.18
N ALA A 495 -8.68 -8.66 13.52
CA ALA A 495 -7.69 -8.02 12.68
C ALA A 495 -8.33 -7.46 11.40
N ASP A 496 -9.25 -8.19 10.77
CA ASP A 496 -10.02 -7.73 9.62
C ASP A 496 -10.84 -6.47 9.97
N GLU A 497 -11.48 -6.44 11.15
CA GLU A 497 -12.19 -5.24 11.63
C GLU A 497 -11.23 -4.06 11.82
N ALA A 498 -10.08 -4.28 12.45
CA ALA A 498 -9.08 -3.24 12.66
C ALA A 498 -8.58 -2.66 11.32
N VAL A 499 -8.22 -3.53 10.37
CA VAL A 499 -7.78 -3.12 9.03
C VAL A 499 -8.91 -2.42 8.28
N GLY A 500 -10.14 -2.93 8.35
CA GLY A 500 -11.33 -2.30 7.74
C GLY A 500 -11.59 -0.88 8.24
N ARG A 501 -11.22 -0.56 9.49
CA ARG A 501 -11.31 0.81 10.05
C ARG A 501 -10.15 1.71 9.66
N LEU A 502 -8.97 1.15 9.42
CA LEU A 502 -7.75 1.91 9.11
C LEU A 502 -7.55 2.15 7.62
N LEU A 503 -7.89 1.16 6.81
CA LEU A 503 -7.63 1.18 5.37
C LEU A 503 -8.29 2.35 4.63
N PRO A 504 -9.57 2.70 4.88
CA PRO A 504 -10.16 3.87 4.25
C PRO A 504 -9.41 5.17 4.58
N LYS A 505 -8.99 5.33 5.84
CA LYS A 505 -8.21 6.51 6.28
C LYS A 505 -6.84 6.57 5.62
N LEU A 506 -6.18 5.41 5.45
CA LEU A 506 -4.92 5.33 4.74
C LEU A 506 -5.10 5.67 3.26
N ARG A 507 -6.10 5.09 2.61
CA ARG A 507 -6.41 5.38 1.20
C ARG A 507 -6.71 6.85 0.96
N ASP A 508 -7.49 7.49 1.83
CA ASP A 508 -7.77 8.93 1.74
C ASP A 508 -6.49 9.77 1.83
N ARG A 509 -5.53 9.36 2.71
CA ARG A 509 -4.22 10.03 2.84
C ARG A 509 -3.35 9.85 1.60
N MET A 510 -3.51 8.71 0.95
CA MET A 510 -2.67 8.26 -0.14
C MET A 510 -3.26 8.56 -1.52
N ARG A 511 -4.38 9.28 -1.61
CA ARG A 511 -4.95 9.68 -2.90
C ARG A 511 -3.96 10.47 -3.75
N TRP A 512 -3.87 10.07 -5.00
CA TRP A 512 -2.96 10.64 -5.98
C TRP A 512 -3.25 12.11 -6.31
N ASN A 513 -4.51 12.49 -6.38
CA ASN A 513 -5.03 13.72 -6.98
C ASN A 513 -4.56 15.05 -6.37
N TRP A 514 -3.31 15.21 -5.94
CA TRP A 514 -2.73 16.51 -5.52
C TRP A 514 -3.56 17.30 -4.50
N GLU A 515 -4.81 16.90 -4.31
CA GLU A 515 -5.67 17.38 -3.26
C GLU A 515 -5.14 16.82 -1.94
N LYS A 516 -5.04 17.65 -0.92
CA LYS A 516 -4.84 17.14 0.42
C LYS A 516 -5.83 16.01 0.65
N PRO A 517 -5.39 14.82 1.09
CA PRO A 517 -6.32 13.73 1.38
C PRO A 517 -7.38 14.25 2.32
N ARG A 518 -8.61 14.30 1.87
CA ARG A 518 -9.73 14.57 2.75
C ARG A 518 -9.99 13.30 3.53
N LEU A 519 -9.54 13.27 4.76
CA LEU A 519 -9.97 12.23 5.65
C LEU A 519 -11.49 12.40 5.85
N TRP A 520 -12.21 11.31 5.81
CA TRP A 520 -13.61 11.26 6.23
C TRP A 520 -13.81 11.94 7.59
N SER A 521 -12.86 11.77 8.53
CA SER A 521 -12.83 12.45 9.82
C SER A 521 -12.64 13.98 9.73
N GLU A 522 -12.06 14.52 8.67
CA GLU A 522 -11.93 15.96 8.45
C GLU A 522 -13.22 16.57 7.91
N ALA A 523 -13.95 15.80 7.11
CA ALA A 523 -15.31 16.14 6.75
C ALA A 523 -16.25 16.14 7.97
N VAL A 524 -15.85 15.51 9.07
CA VAL A 524 -16.55 15.44 10.37
C VAL A 524 -16.30 16.65 11.29
N SER A 525 -15.38 17.54 10.98
CA SER A 525 -15.27 18.84 11.68
C SER A 525 -16.64 19.56 11.72
N PRO A 526 -16.99 20.43 12.71
CA PRO A 526 -18.34 20.87 13.12
C PRO A 526 -19.24 21.49 12.04
N ARG A 527 -19.11 21.08 10.83
CA ARG A 527 -19.75 21.66 9.67
C ARG A 527 -21.01 20.96 9.27
N ARG A 528 -21.83 21.74 8.61
CA ARG A 528 -23.13 21.29 8.18
C ARG A 528 -22.99 20.10 7.25
N LYS A 529 -23.49 19.01 7.76
CA LYS A 529 -23.77 17.81 7.00
C LYS A 529 -25.26 17.77 6.84
N GLN A 530 -25.69 17.67 5.62
CA GLN A 530 -27.11 17.63 5.31
C GLN A 530 -27.47 16.26 4.75
N ILE A 531 -28.39 15.59 5.39
CA ILE A 531 -29.04 14.41 4.82
C ILE A 531 -29.93 14.89 3.69
N ILE A 532 -29.74 14.32 2.50
CA ILE A 532 -30.56 14.59 1.32
C ILE A 532 -31.69 13.58 1.26
N CYS A 533 -32.92 14.07 1.23
CA CYS A 533 -34.09 13.21 1.11
C CYS A 533 -34.16 12.57 -0.28
N ILE A 534 -34.13 11.24 -0.33
CA ILE A 534 -34.25 10.44 -1.57
C ILE A 534 -35.62 9.77 -1.71
N GLU A 535 -36.53 10.01 -0.79
CA GLU A 535 -37.81 9.31 -0.64
C GLU A 535 -38.63 9.23 -1.95
N GLN A 536 -38.74 10.35 -2.67
CA GLN A 536 -39.51 10.41 -3.92
C GLN A 536 -38.87 9.61 -5.06
N ALA A 537 -37.58 9.30 -4.98
CA ALA A 537 -36.86 8.51 -5.98
C ALA A 537 -36.85 7.00 -5.66
N CYS A 538 -37.18 6.62 -4.42
CA CYS A 538 -37.18 5.22 -3.99
C CYS A 538 -38.21 4.40 -4.77
N ASN A 539 -37.75 3.28 -5.35
CA ASN A 539 -38.56 2.39 -6.21
C ASN A 539 -38.35 0.92 -5.87
N ALA A 540 -37.61 0.59 -4.82
CA ALA A 540 -37.30 -0.78 -4.44
C ALA A 540 -37.34 -0.97 -2.92
N ALA A 541 -37.86 -2.10 -2.48
CA ALA A 541 -37.79 -2.54 -1.09
C ALA A 541 -36.40 -3.04 -0.72
N LEU A 542 -36.07 -3.03 0.58
CA LEU A 542 -34.83 -3.62 1.10
C LEU A 542 -34.73 -5.13 0.86
N LYS A 543 -35.89 -5.80 0.62
CA LYS A 543 -35.92 -7.22 0.26
C LYS A 543 -36.69 -7.41 -1.03
N SER A 544 -36.09 -8.14 -1.97
CA SER A 544 -36.68 -8.51 -3.25
C SER A 544 -36.12 -9.85 -3.72
N GLU A 545 -36.59 -10.36 -4.86
CA GLU A 545 -35.96 -11.48 -5.51
C GLU A 545 -34.52 -11.07 -5.97
N GLY A 546 -33.51 -11.66 -5.36
CA GLY A 546 -32.10 -11.39 -5.68
C GLY A 546 -31.32 -10.59 -4.64
N TRP A 547 -31.97 -9.97 -3.65
CA TRP A 547 -31.27 -9.35 -2.50
C TRP A 547 -32.11 -9.36 -1.22
N ASP A 548 -31.44 -9.41 -0.07
CA ASP A 548 -32.07 -9.33 1.24
C ASP A 548 -31.28 -8.41 2.18
N LEU A 549 -31.66 -7.14 2.19
CA LEU A 549 -31.17 -6.11 3.10
C LEU A 549 -32.14 -5.87 4.27
N SER A 550 -33.02 -6.82 4.59
CA SER A 550 -34.01 -6.65 5.67
C SER A 550 -33.38 -6.46 7.06
N GLY A 551 -32.10 -6.82 7.22
CA GLY A 551 -31.35 -6.53 8.43
C GLY A 551 -30.90 -5.07 8.57
N VAL A 552 -30.97 -4.25 7.51
CA VAL A 552 -30.70 -2.82 7.55
C VAL A 552 -31.92 -2.11 8.12
N ARG A 553 -31.71 -1.35 9.20
CA ARG A 553 -32.81 -0.59 9.80
C ARG A 553 -33.09 0.69 9.02
N THR A 554 -34.36 1.05 8.87
CA THR A 554 -34.82 2.36 8.38
C THR A 554 -34.65 3.43 9.46
N GLY A 555 -34.60 4.70 9.06
CA GLY A 555 -34.44 5.84 9.94
C GLY A 555 -33.05 6.48 9.86
N ASP A 556 -32.74 7.31 10.86
CA ASP A 556 -31.50 8.06 10.94
C ASP A 556 -30.38 7.20 11.54
N HIS A 557 -29.21 7.31 10.93
CA HIS A 557 -27.99 6.62 11.30
C HIS A 557 -26.80 7.57 11.33
N GLU A 558 -25.74 7.14 11.99
CA GLU A 558 -24.45 7.82 11.98
C GLU A 558 -23.33 6.77 11.92
N TYR A 559 -22.37 6.97 11.06
CA TYR A 559 -21.17 6.15 11.00
C TYR A 559 -19.93 7.05 10.89
N ASP A 560 -19.01 6.90 11.84
CA ASP A 560 -17.76 7.68 11.93
C ASP A 560 -18.02 9.20 11.82
N GLY A 561 -19.11 9.68 12.46
CA GLY A 561 -19.54 11.07 12.46
C GLY A 561 -20.26 11.55 11.19
N MET A 562 -20.56 10.68 10.24
CA MET A 562 -21.34 10.98 9.05
C MET A 562 -22.79 10.54 9.24
N PRO A 563 -23.75 11.48 9.28
CA PRO A 563 -25.16 11.15 9.37
C PRO A 563 -25.67 10.66 8.01
N TYR A 564 -26.55 9.67 8.03
CA TYR A 564 -27.30 9.24 6.86
C TYR A 564 -28.67 8.72 7.24
N GLN A 565 -29.54 8.62 6.28
CA GLN A 565 -30.90 8.12 6.49
C GLN A 565 -31.24 7.05 5.48
N ILE A 566 -31.80 5.96 5.95
CA ILE A 566 -32.46 4.96 5.15
C ILE A 566 -33.97 5.21 5.25
N VAL A 567 -34.56 5.69 4.19
CA VAL A 567 -35.98 6.08 4.18
C VAL A 567 -36.89 4.84 4.13
N ASP A 568 -38.16 5.03 4.47
CA ASP A 568 -39.22 4.06 4.24
C ASP A 568 -40.40 4.78 3.58
N ASN A 569 -40.55 4.58 2.30
CA ASN A 569 -41.63 5.14 1.50
C ASN A 569 -42.60 4.02 1.07
N GLY A 570 -43.53 3.69 1.96
CA GLY A 570 -44.53 2.66 1.67
C GLY A 570 -43.94 1.28 1.38
N GLY A 571 -42.82 0.95 2.03
CA GLY A 571 -42.02 -0.25 1.83
C GLY A 571 -40.86 -0.11 0.86
N ASN A 572 -40.74 1.00 0.10
CA ASN A 572 -39.60 1.29 -0.73
C ASN A 572 -38.56 2.10 0.07
N ALA A 573 -37.32 1.66 0.05
CA ALA A 573 -36.23 2.26 0.83
C ALA A 573 -34.94 2.48 0.01
N ALA A 574 -34.96 2.12 -1.26
CA ALA A 574 -33.81 2.18 -2.15
C ALA A 574 -34.17 2.67 -3.54
N VAL A 575 -33.18 3.26 -4.21
CA VAL A 575 -33.26 3.61 -5.64
C VAL A 575 -32.45 2.60 -6.42
N VAL A 576 -33.10 1.78 -7.24
CA VAL A 576 -32.46 0.77 -8.11
C VAL A 576 -32.71 1.11 -9.57
N VAL A 577 -31.69 0.96 -10.39
CA VAL A 577 -31.79 1.15 -11.82
C VAL A 577 -31.31 -0.08 -12.58
N GLN A 578 -31.99 -0.34 -13.72
CA GLN A 578 -31.63 -1.41 -14.64
C GLN A 578 -30.42 -1.00 -15.48
N ARG A 579 -29.56 -1.95 -15.76
CA ARG A 579 -28.48 -1.76 -16.74
C ARG A 579 -29.03 -1.85 -18.18
N LEU A 580 -28.49 -1.02 -19.09
CA LEU A 580 -28.83 -1.06 -20.51
C LEU A 580 -28.47 -2.42 -21.13
N GLN A 581 -29.30 -2.91 -22.06
CA GLN A 581 -29.14 -4.19 -22.77
C GLN A 581 -29.32 -5.47 -21.93
N LYS A 582 -29.84 -5.37 -20.74
CA LYS A 582 -30.38 -6.53 -20.04
C LYS A 582 -31.84 -6.76 -20.42
N ALA A 583 -32.32 -7.98 -20.19
CA ALA A 583 -33.70 -8.34 -20.42
C ALA A 583 -34.67 -7.38 -19.70
N GLU A 584 -35.91 -7.33 -20.14
CA GLU A 584 -36.97 -6.53 -19.51
C GLU A 584 -36.97 -6.68 -17.98
N SER A 585 -36.96 -5.55 -17.30
CA SER A 585 -36.93 -5.46 -15.85
C SER A 585 -37.99 -4.45 -15.39
N GLU A 586 -38.48 -4.65 -14.19
CA GLU A 586 -39.37 -3.70 -13.52
C GLU A 586 -38.72 -2.36 -13.18
N PHE A 587 -37.38 -2.29 -13.19
CA PHE A 587 -36.64 -1.10 -12.83
C PHE A 587 -36.31 -0.24 -14.07
N PRO A 588 -36.34 1.10 -13.94
CA PRO A 588 -35.98 2.03 -15.02
C PRO A 588 -34.46 2.03 -15.26
N HIS A 589 -34.00 2.48 -16.44
CA HIS A 589 -32.57 2.68 -16.73
C HIS A 589 -31.94 3.89 -16.02
N GLN A 590 -32.77 4.80 -15.53
CA GLN A 590 -32.35 5.94 -14.74
C GLN A 590 -33.41 6.29 -13.70
N SER A 591 -32.98 6.82 -12.57
CA SER A 591 -33.87 7.36 -11.54
C SER A 591 -34.54 8.67 -11.99
N GLY A 592 -35.57 9.08 -11.28
CA GLY A 592 -35.97 10.48 -11.24
C GLY A 592 -34.84 11.37 -10.67
N PRO A 593 -34.86 12.69 -10.93
CA PRO A 593 -33.90 13.60 -10.34
C PRO A 593 -34.12 13.70 -8.83
N ILE A 594 -33.03 13.51 -8.08
CA ILE A 594 -32.97 13.68 -6.62
C ILE A 594 -32.52 15.11 -6.34
N PRO A 595 -33.38 16.00 -5.79
CA PRO A 595 -33.00 17.38 -5.53
C PRO A 595 -31.89 17.50 -4.47
N ILE A 596 -30.82 18.24 -4.77
CA ILE A 596 -29.75 18.55 -3.83
C ILE A 596 -29.87 19.97 -3.30
N GLY A 597 -29.99 20.95 -4.18
CA GLY A 597 -30.37 22.33 -3.87
C GLY A 597 -29.31 23.17 -3.15
N GLY A 598 -28.03 22.84 -3.19
CA GLY A 598 -26.99 23.53 -2.45
C GLY A 598 -25.61 23.52 -3.08
N GLU A 599 -24.68 24.20 -2.42
CA GLU A 599 -23.28 24.28 -2.77
C GLU A 599 -22.49 23.46 -1.75
N TYR A 600 -21.86 22.35 -2.19
CA TYR A 600 -21.23 21.38 -1.29
C TYR A 600 -19.84 21.02 -1.76
N ALA A 601 -18.97 20.71 -0.82
CA ALA A 601 -17.62 20.24 -1.10
C ALA A 601 -17.60 18.78 -1.57
N SER A 602 -18.49 17.96 -1.01
CA SER A 602 -18.63 16.56 -1.41
C SER A 602 -20.07 16.06 -1.23
N LEU A 603 -20.37 14.97 -1.94
CA LEU A 603 -21.55 14.14 -1.73
C LEU A 603 -21.10 12.73 -1.34
N ILE A 604 -21.73 12.16 -0.32
CA ILE A 604 -21.51 10.78 0.09
C ILE A 604 -22.72 9.97 -0.35
N PHE A 605 -22.47 8.98 -1.20
CA PHE A 605 -23.51 8.05 -1.67
C PHE A 605 -23.41 6.77 -0.84
N TRP A 606 -24.47 6.47 -0.09
CA TRP A 606 -24.62 5.24 0.67
C TRP A 606 -25.24 4.21 -0.26
N GLN A 607 -24.46 3.18 -0.63
CA GLN A 607 -24.81 2.33 -1.76
C GLN A 607 -24.41 0.87 -1.55
N VAL A 608 -24.98 0.01 -2.40
CA VAL A 608 -24.68 -1.41 -2.47
C VAL A 608 -25.02 -1.91 -3.88
N ALA A 609 -24.42 -3.00 -4.33
CA ALA A 609 -24.84 -3.69 -5.55
C ALA A 609 -25.82 -4.83 -5.24
N THR A 610 -26.81 -5.04 -6.10
CA THR A 610 -27.83 -6.09 -5.94
C THR A 610 -27.27 -7.51 -6.09
N GLY A 611 -26.04 -7.67 -6.54
CA GLY A 611 -25.36 -8.94 -6.74
C GLY A 611 -23.89 -8.74 -7.06
N LYS A 612 -23.15 -9.82 -7.23
CA LYS A 612 -21.72 -9.80 -7.53
C LYS A 612 -21.47 -9.34 -8.96
N GLY A 613 -20.56 -8.38 -9.10
CA GLY A 613 -20.05 -7.89 -10.37
C GLY A 613 -18.74 -8.55 -10.76
N GLY A 614 -18.26 -8.27 -11.98
CA GLY A 614 -16.94 -8.67 -12.43
C GLY A 614 -15.86 -7.74 -11.88
N HIS A 615 -14.90 -8.31 -11.13
CA HIS A 615 -13.73 -7.61 -10.67
C HIS A 615 -12.49 -8.49 -10.76
N PRO A 616 -11.40 -8.02 -11.39
CA PRO A 616 -10.21 -8.82 -11.59
C PRO A 616 -9.53 -9.30 -10.31
N ALA A 617 -9.51 -8.48 -9.25
CA ALA A 617 -8.89 -8.83 -7.97
C ALA A 617 -9.55 -10.05 -7.29
N HIS A 618 -10.79 -10.37 -7.61
CA HIS A 618 -11.48 -11.56 -7.11
C HIS A 618 -11.12 -12.85 -7.88
N ALA A 619 -10.38 -12.74 -8.98
CA ALA A 619 -9.96 -13.89 -9.78
C ALA A 619 -8.71 -14.63 -9.26
N GLY A 620 -8.19 -14.25 -8.09
CA GLY A 620 -7.14 -15.01 -7.39
C GLY A 620 -5.70 -14.74 -7.82
N ASP A 621 -5.47 -13.98 -8.89
CA ASP A 621 -4.12 -13.67 -9.41
C ASP A 621 -3.73 -12.20 -9.19
N GLY A 622 -4.20 -11.66 -8.17
CA GLY A 622 -4.34 -10.35 -7.55
C GLY A 622 -3.29 -9.29 -7.66
N THR A 623 -2.52 -9.17 -8.69
CA THR A 623 -1.65 -8.02 -8.82
C THR A 623 -1.88 -7.29 -10.13
N ASN A 624 -2.15 -5.96 -10.06
CA ASN A 624 -2.10 -4.98 -11.14
C ASN A 624 -3.16 -5.13 -12.25
N TYR A 625 -4.40 -4.91 -11.88
CA TYR A 625 -5.43 -4.68 -12.88
C TYR A 625 -5.74 -3.17 -12.95
N PRO A 626 -5.80 -2.60 -14.14
CA PRO A 626 -6.18 -1.21 -14.26
C PRO A 626 -7.60 -1.01 -13.74
N ARG A 627 -7.85 0.16 -13.17
CA ARG A 627 -9.17 0.55 -12.63
C ARG A 627 -10.31 0.26 -13.60
N GLU A 628 -10.06 0.46 -14.89
CA GLU A 628 -11.01 0.24 -15.96
C GLU A 628 -11.43 -1.22 -16.13
N ALA A 629 -10.69 -2.16 -15.54
CA ALA A 629 -11.06 -3.57 -15.54
C ALA A 629 -12.19 -3.89 -14.55
N ALA A 630 -12.45 -3.03 -13.55
CA ALA A 630 -13.59 -3.14 -12.65
C ALA A 630 -14.89 -2.87 -13.42
N GLU A 631 -15.90 -3.74 -13.26
CA GLU A 631 -17.16 -3.63 -14.00
C GLU A 631 -17.91 -2.34 -13.65
N LEU A 632 -18.15 -1.49 -14.66
CA LEU A 632 -18.97 -0.30 -14.50
C LEU A 632 -20.45 -0.72 -14.40
N LEU A 633 -21.06 -0.52 -13.23
CA LEU A 633 -22.48 -0.81 -13.01
C LEU A 633 -23.38 0.36 -13.39
N GLY A 634 -22.90 1.58 -13.19
CA GLY A 634 -23.65 2.80 -13.42
C GLY A 634 -22.87 4.03 -13.01
N TRP A 635 -23.54 5.15 -12.90
CA TRP A 635 -22.98 6.39 -12.38
C TRP A 635 -24.05 7.30 -11.79
N TYR A 636 -23.64 8.18 -10.91
CA TYR A 636 -24.42 9.36 -10.49
C TYR A 636 -24.11 10.50 -11.44
N GLU A 637 -25.11 11.01 -12.16
CA GLU A 637 -25.03 12.22 -12.95
C GLU A 637 -25.38 13.42 -12.06
N ILE A 638 -24.39 14.23 -11.73
CA ILE A 638 -24.52 15.41 -10.89
C ILE A 638 -24.78 16.61 -11.81
N ARG A 639 -25.93 17.27 -11.66
CA ARG A 639 -26.37 18.41 -12.45
C ARG A 639 -26.24 19.69 -11.67
N TYR A 640 -25.57 20.66 -12.26
CA TYR A 640 -25.36 21.98 -11.67
C TYR A 640 -26.36 23.00 -12.20
N GLY A 641 -26.56 24.09 -11.41
CA GLY A 641 -27.49 25.17 -11.74
C GLY A 641 -27.12 25.99 -13.01
N ASP A 642 -25.90 25.86 -13.48
CA ASP A 642 -25.44 26.45 -14.74
C ASP A 642 -25.60 25.52 -15.96
N GLY A 643 -26.22 24.36 -15.77
CA GLY A 643 -26.51 23.38 -16.83
C GLY A 643 -25.37 22.39 -17.12
N LEU A 644 -24.18 22.57 -16.51
CA LEU A 644 -23.11 21.56 -16.65
C LEU A 644 -23.40 20.32 -15.80
N THR A 645 -22.79 19.21 -16.19
CA THR A 645 -22.89 17.93 -15.47
C THR A 645 -21.51 17.36 -15.14
N ARG A 646 -21.45 16.53 -14.10
CA ARG A 646 -20.34 15.64 -13.75
C ARG A 646 -20.88 14.25 -13.45
N CYS A 647 -20.01 13.25 -13.58
CA CYS A 647 -20.37 11.87 -13.29
C CYS A 647 -19.48 11.32 -12.18
N ALA A 648 -20.12 10.60 -11.25
CA ALA A 648 -19.41 9.76 -10.28
C ALA A 648 -19.70 8.29 -10.66
N GLU A 649 -18.69 7.58 -11.11
CA GLU A 649 -18.82 6.20 -11.58
C GLU A 649 -19.06 5.23 -10.42
N ILE A 650 -19.86 4.19 -10.67
CA ILE A 650 -20.13 3.09 -9.75
C ILE A 650 -19.51 1.83 -10.34
N ARG A 651 -18.34 1.42 -9.78
CA ARG A 651 -17.57 0.28 -10.25
C ARG A 651 -17.53 -0.82 -9.18
N TYR A 652 -17.88 -2.02 -9.58
CA TYR A 652 -17.89 -3.17 -8.69
C TYR A 652 -16.48 -3.54 -8.24
N GLY A 653 -16.29 -3.73 -6.91
CA GLY A 653 -15.00 -4.05 -6.34
C GLY A 653 -14.04 -2.85 -6.19
N GLU A 654 -14.38 -1.69 -6.77
CA GLU A 654 -13.65 -0.43 -6.57
C GLU A 654 -14.32 0.44 -5.50
N ASN A 655 -15.62 0.71 -5.67
CA ASN A 655 -16.36 1.61 -4.78
C ASN A 655 -17.75 1.11 -4.39
N VAL A 656 -18.15 -0.05 -4.86
CA VAL A 656 -19.36 -0.75 -4.45
C VAL A 656 -19.14 -2.26 -4.45
N GLY A 657 -19.65 -2.95 -3.43
CA GLY A 657 -19.69 -4.40 -3.33
C GLY A 657 -21.12 -4.93 -3.35
N ALA A 658 -21.28 -6.26 -3.45
CA ALA A 658 -22.56 -6.91 -3.40
C ALA A 658 -23.12 -6.91 -1.97
N TRP A 659 -24.45 -6.84 -1.84
CA TRP A 659 -25.14 -6.85 -0.56
C TRP A 659 -24.80 -8.07 0.33
N ASP A 660 -24.35 -9.17 -0.27
CA ASP A 660 -23.98 -10.42 0.40
C ASP A 660 -22.46 -10.67 0.47
N ALA A 661 -21.66 -9.71 0.04
CA ALA A 661 -20.21 -9.87 -0.05
C ALA A 661 -19.49 -9.81 1.32
N GLY A 662 -20.11 -9.18 2.33
CA GLY A 662 -19.46 -8.95 3.60
C GLY A 662 -18.33 -7.90 3.51
N HIS A 663 -17.24 -8.12 4.22
CA HIS A 663 -16.11 -7.19 4.24
C HIS A 663 -15.23 -7.36 2.99
N GLU A 664 -15.34 -6.45 2.02
CA GLU A 664 -14.58 -6.44 0.77
C GLU A 664 -13.64 -5.23 0.65
N LEU A 665 -13.05 -4.74 1.62
CA LEU A 665 -12.01 -3.68 1.65
C LEU A 665 -11.86 -2.87 0.33
N LEU A 666 -12.95 -2.25 -0.15
CA LEU A 666 -12.99 -1.61 -1.46
C LEU A 666 -12.10 -0.36 -1.52
N TYR A 667 -11.63 -0.03 -2.73
CA TYR A 667 -10.64 1.03 -2.92
C TYR A 667 -11.18 2.44 -2.62
N HIS A 668 -12.32 2.82 -3.20
CA HIS A 668 -12.85 4.18 -3.09
C HIS A 668 -14.12 4.30 -2.25
N ALA A 669 -14.41 3.33 -1.41
CA ALA A 669 -15.57 3.38 -0.54
C ALA A 669 -15.23 2.95 0.88
N ARG A 670 -16.00 3.45 1.84
CA ARG A 670 -15.92 3.02 3.24
C ARG A 670 -16.93 1.93 3.48
N GLU A 671 -16.48 0.88 4.13
CA GLU A 671 -17.36 -0.15 4.66
C GLU A 671 -18.12 0.37 5.86
N VAL A 672 -19.43 0.19 5.84
CA VAL A 672 -20.32 0.59 6.89
C VAL A 672 -21.12 -0.62 7.36
N PRO A 673 -20.88 -1.13 8.56
CA PRO A 673 -21.70 -2.19 9.13
C PRO A 673 -23.15 -1.68 9.30
N ALA A 674 -24.09 -2.26 8.56
CA ALA A 674 -25.47 -1.77 8.50
C ALA A 674 -26.49 -2.69 9.18
N GLY A 675 -26.06 -3.87 9.63
CA GLY A 675 -26.90 -4.85 10.30
C GLY A 675 -26.38 -6.27 10.18
N LEU A 676 -27.25 -7.23 10.38
CA LEU A 676 -26.97 -8.65 10.22
C LEU A 676 -27.92 -9.27 9.20
N ARG A 677 -27.39 -10.17 8.41
CA ARG A 677 -28.17 -11.03 7.51
C ARG A 677 -28.92 -12.09 8.33
N PRO A 678 -29.95 -12.73 7.75
CA PRO A 678 -30.67 -13.84 8.42
C PRO A 678 -29.78 -15.01 8.84
N ASP A 679 -28.65 -15.22 8.15
CA ASP A 679 -27.66 -16.23 8.48
C ASP A 679 -26.65 -15.79 9.55
N GLY A 680 -26.83 -14.60 10.13
CA GLY A 680 -25.96 -14.03 11.17
C GLY A 680 -24.68 -13.36 10.66
N GLN A 681 -24.43 -13.34 9.35
CA GLN A 681 -23.28 -12.63 8.78
C GLN A 681 -23.56 -11.11 8.72
N SER A 682 -22.47 -10.32 8.75
CA SER A 682 -22.57 -8.86 8.67
C SER A 682 -23.15 -8.41 7.33
N LEU A 683 -24.11 -7.48 7.41
CA LEU A 683 -24.52 -6.66 6.26
C LEU A 683 -23.62 -5.43 6.22
N VAL A 684 -23.05 -5.20 5.05
CA VAL A 684 -22.18 -4.05 4.78
C VAL A 684 -22.78 -3.23 3.65
N ILE A 685 -22.84 -1.93 3.83
CA ILE A 685 -23.07 -0.96 2.76
C ILE A 685 -21.81 -0.10 2.57
N TRP A 686 -21.70 0.54 1.44
CA TRP A 686 -20.49 1.32 1.11
C TRP A 686 -20.83 2.80 0.97
N GLY A 687 -20.06 3.64 1.68
CA GLY A 687 -20.10 5.08 1.56
C GLY A 687 -19.08 5.56 0.52
N LEU A 688 -19.55 5.91 -0.67
CA LEU A 688 -18.73 6.54 -1.71
C LEU A 688 -18.72 8.06 -1.52
N GLU A 689 -17.59 8.64 -1.12
CA GLU A 689 -17.45 10.10 -1.11
C GLU A 689 -16.95 10.61 -2.46
N TRP A 690 -17.82 11.33 -3.17
CA TRP A 690 -17.48 12.04 -4.39
C TRP A 690 -17.11 13.49 -4.07
N THR A 691 -15.88 13.88 -4.34
CA THR A 691 -15.40 15.26 -4.18
C THR A 691 -15.94 16.13 -5.31
N ASN A 692 -16.62 17.21 -4.95
CA ASN A 692 -17.16 18.14 -5.92
C ASN A 692 -16.06 19.03 -6.52
N PRO A 693 -15.73 18.93 -7.82
CA PRO A 693 -14.73 19.77 -8.45
C PRO A 693 -15.19 21.23 -8.63
N ARG A 694 -16.46 21.53 -8.36
CA ARG A 694 -17.06 22.85 -8.51
C ARG A 694 -17.84 23.28 -7.27
N PRO A 695 -17.18 23.35 -6.08
CA PRO A 695 -17.86 23.49 -4.80
C PRO A 695 -18.62 24.83 -4.65
N ALA A 696 -18.29 25.86 -5.44
CA ALA A 696 -18.94 27.17 -5.47
C ALA A 696 -20.16 27.23 -6.38
N VAL A 697 -20.48 26.15 -7.09
CA VAL A 697 -21.62 26.09 -7.98
C VAL A 697 -22.70 25.21 -7.39
N ARG A 698 -23.90 25.75 -7.30
CA ARG A 698 -25.08 25.02 -6.79
C ARG A 698 -25.28 23.71 -7.57
N ILE A 699 -25.33 22.60 -6.84
CA ILE A 699 -25.81 21.33 -7.39
C ILE A 699 -27.35 21.35 -7.32
N GLU A 700 -28.00 21.19 -8.47
CA GLU A 700 -29.47 21.14 -8.52
C GLU A 700 -30.00 19.76 -8.17
N SER A 701 -29.44 18.74 -8.81
CA SER A 701 -29.93 17.36 -8.62
C SER A 701 -28.88 16.31 -8.97
N VAL A 702 -29.14 15.10 -8.52
CA VAL A 702 -28.43 13.88 -8.89
C VAL A 702 -29.39 12.91 -9.55
N VAL A 703 -28.95 12.23 -10.61
CA VAL A 703 -29.68 11.15 -11.28
C VAL A 703 -28.82 9.89 -11.27
N LEU A 704 -29.32 8.81 -10.72
CA LEU A 704 -28.67 7.50 -10.82
C LEU A 704 -28.97 6.88 -12.20
N LYS A 705 -27.94 6.44 -12.90
CA LYS A 705 -28.06 5.82 -14.24
C LYS A 705 -27.35 4.48 -14.28
N GLY A 706 -27.97 3.51 -14.93
CA GLY A 706 -27.40 2.19 -15.19
C GLY A 706 -26.48 2.22 -16.40
N ALA A 707 -25.30 1.59 -16.28
CA ALA A 707 -24.34 1.45 -17.37
C ALA A 707 -24.80 0.41 -18.40
N ARG A 708 -24.24 0.49 -19.60
CA ARG A 708 -24.42 -0.56 -20.61
C ARG A 708 -23.75 -1.84 -20.13
N ALA A 709 -24.50 -2.94 -20.09
CA ALA A 709 -23.92 -4.26 -19.87
C ALA A 709 -23.15 -4.67 -21.12
N LEU A 710 -21.83 -4.83 -21.01
CA LEU A 710 -21.03 -5.32 -22.13
C LEU A 710 -21.05 -6.85 -22.14
N PRO A 711 -21.20 -7.49 -23.33
CA PRO A 711 -21.24 -8.95 -23.45
C PRO A 711 -19.91 -9.62 -23.08
N GLU A 712 -18.81 -8.90 -23.22
CA GLU A 712 -17.48 -9.33 -22.83
C GLU A 712 -16.81 -8.20 -22.05
N THR A 713 -16.77 -8.33 -20.73
CA THR A 713 -15.80 -7.54 -19.95
C THR A 713 -14.46 -8.25 -20.06
N ARG A 714 -13.36 -7.51 -20.18
CA ARG A 714 -11.99 -8.05 -20.04
C ARG A 714 -11.76 -8.71 -18.66
N ALA A 715 -12.70 -8.53 -17.74
CA ALA A 715 -12.75 -9.26 -16.48
C ALA A 715 -13.08 -10.73 -16.75
N LYS A 716 -12.27 -11.65 -16.27
CA LYS A 716 -12.60 -13.08 -16.19
C LYS A 716 -13.91 -13.20 -15.39
N GLY A 717 -15.05 -13.43 -16.07
CA GLY A 717 -16.35 -13.56 -15.41
C GLY A 717 -17.54 -12.99 -16.18
N GLY A 718 -17.31 -12.24 -17.26
CA GLY A 718 -18.38 -11.68 -18.10
C GLY A 718 -19.16 -10.55 -17.42
N SER A 719 -20.20 -10.04 -18.10
CA SER A 719 -21.11 -9.03 -17.56
C SER A 719 -22.05 -9.66 -16.53
N SER A 720 -22.07 -9.12 -15.32
CA SER A 720 -22.96 -9.59 -14.24
C SER A 720 -24.38 -9.04 -14.37
N ASP A 721 -25.31 -9.60 -13.58
CA ASP A 721 -26.63 -9.05 -13.37
C ASP A 721 -26.69 -8.02 -12.23
N ALA A 722 -25.54 -7.67 -11.66
CA ALA A 722 -25.42 -6.67 -10.60
C ALA A 722 -25.95 -5.31 -11.07
N ARG A 723 -26.78 -4.69 -10.25
CA ARG A 723 -27.36 -3.36 -10.46
C ARG A 723 -26.89 -2.43 -9.36
N PRO A 724 -26.67 -1.13 -9.65
CA PRO A 724 -26.40 -0.16 -8.59
C PRO A 724 -27.66 0.11 -7.79
N MET A 725 -27.53 0.17 -6.47
CA MET A 725 -28.59 0.48 -5.52
C MET A 725 -28.10 1.60 -4.59
N LEU A 726 -28.82 2.72 -4.58
CA LEU A 726 -28.62 3.84 -3.69
C LEU A 726 -29.56 3.75 -2.50
N LEU A 727 -29.02 3.89 -1.30
CA LEU A 727 -29.75 3.83 -0.03
C LEU A 727 -29.88 5.21 0.66
N GLY A 728 -29.01 6.16 0.35
CA GLY A 728 -29.04 7.50 0.93
C GLY A 728 -27.98 8.41 0.34
N ILE A 729 -28.10 9.71 0.58
CA ILE A 729 -27.10 10.72 0.20
C ILE A 729 -26.86 11.65 1.40
N THR A 730 -25.60 11.96 1.67
CA THR A 730 -25.20 13.02 2.61
C THR A 730 -24.38 14.07 1.88
N ALA A 731 -24.76 15.32 1.99
CA ALA A 731 -24.00 16.45 1.45
C ALA A 731 -23.13 17.08 2.55
N VAL A 732 -21.91 17.45 2.21
CA VAL A 732 -20.91 17.95 3.15
C VAL A 732 -20.42 19.33 2.72
N GLU A 733 -20.54 20.32 3.61
CA GLU A 733 -19.99 21.66 3.40
C GLU A 733 -18.49 21.71 3.65
N HIS A 734 -17.80 22.61 2.95
CA HIS A 734 -16.36 22.79 3.12
C HIS A 734 -16.04 23.54 4.43
N PRO A 735 -14.98 23.17 5.13
CA PRO A 735 -14.56 23.82 6.39
C PRO A 735 -14.32 25.33 6.33
N LYS A 736 -13.82 25.84 5.27
CA LYS A 736 -13.57 27.28 5.08
C LYS A 736 -14.47 27.90 4.01
N TRP A 737 -15.67 27.38 3.87
CA TRP A 737 -16.58 27.76 2.80
C TRP A 737 -16.96 29.24 2.85
N GLU A 738 -17.13 29.80 4.05
CA GLU A 738 -17.47 31.20 4.24
C GLU A 738 -16.32 32.13 3.83
N ASP A 739 -15.07 31.73 4.11
CA ASP A 739 -13.88 32.47 3.69
C ASP A 739 -13.71 32.44 2.17
N TYR A 740 -13.99 31.31 1.56
CA TYR A 740 -13.97 31.15 0.11
C TYR A 740 -15.08 31.98 -0.58
N ARG A 741 -16.31 31.91 -0.08
CA ARG A 741 -17.42 32.76 -0.57
C ARG A 741 -17.14 34.25 -0.43
N ALA A 742 -16.43 34.65 0.59
CA ALA A 742 -16.05 36.04 0.82
C ALA A 742 -14.90 36.53 -0.08
N GLY A 743 -14.34 35.66 -0.94
CA GLY A 743 -13.24 35.99 -1.83
C GLY A 743 -11.93 36.31 -1.11
N LYS A 744 -11.78 35.90 0.12
CA LYS A 744 -10.62 36.24 0.98
C LYS A 744 -9.37 35.42 0.66
N GLU A 745 -9.52 34.27 0.00
CA GLU A 745 -8.40 33.47 -0.49
C GLU A 745 -8.77 32.89 -1.87
N GLY A 746 -7.96 33.17 -2.87
CA GLY A 746 -8.23 32.80 -4.27
C GLY A 746 -8.17 31.30 -4.57
N LYS A 747 -7.96 30.43 -3.57
CA LYS A 747 -7.90 28.98 -3.72
C LYS A 747 -8.49 28.27 -2.49
N LEU A 748 -9.17 27.17 -2.71
CA LEU A 748 -9.56 26.26 -1.65
C LEU A 748 -8.30 25.67 -0.97
N PRO A 749 -8.22 25.61 0.37
CA PRO A 749 -7.11 24.92 1.03
C PRO A 749 -7.06 23.46 0.59
N GLY A 750 -5.95 23.07 0.00
CA GLY A 750 -5.77 21.74 -0.57
C GLY A 750 -5.68 21.70 -2.09
N PHE A 751 -5.84 22.84 -2.78
CA PHE A 751 -5.65 22.98 -4.22
C PHE A 751 -4.35 23.74 -4.59
N GLU A 752 -3.31 23.69 -3.75
CA GLU A 752 -1.97 24.17 -4.09
C GLU A 752 -1.08 23.09 -4.68
#